data_ad8abe03bb07431db3eeeb8383e8ff63
#
_entry.id   ad8abe03bb07431db3eeeb8383e8ff63
#
_cell.length_a   1.000
_cell.length_b   1.000
_cell.length_c   1.000
_cell.angle_alpha   90.00
_cell.angle_beta   90.00
_cell.angle_gamma   90.00
#
_symmetry.space_group_name_H-M   'P 1'
#
loop_
_entity.id
_entity.type
_entity.pdbx_description
1 polymer ?
#
loop_
_entity_poly.entity_id
_entity_poly.type
_entity_poly.pdbx_seq_one_letter_code
_entity_poly.pdbx_strand_id
1 'polypeptide(L)'
;MAVPYNHKAIEKKWRQKWEENPVNVDDGKKPKYYCLDMFPYPSGNGLHVGHWRGYVISDVWSRYKMMQGYYLIHPMGWDAFGLPAENYAIKTGQHPAISTAKNISNIKRQVNEIAAIYDWDREVNTTDPDFYKWTQWIFVKMFKEGLAYEKEFPINWCPSCKTGLANEEVVNGCCERCGTPVTKKNLRQWMLRITKYADRLLNDLDKLEWPEKVKKMQTEWIGKSYGAEVDFPVEGKDEKITVYTTRPDTLHGATFMVLAPEHKLAAGLATPDQKEAVDAYIYAASMKSNVDRMQDKEKTGVFTGSYATNPLNGAKVPIWLSDYVLADYGTGAIMCVPAHDDRDFEFAKKFDIPIIQVIAKDGKAIENMTEAYTEASGTMINSGDWNGMESAVLKKEAPHIIEKMGIGRKTVNYKLRDWVFSRQRYWGEPIPIIHCPKCGNVPVPEEELPLRLPDVESYEPTGTGESPLAAIEDWVNCKCPKCGADAKRETNTMPQWAGSSWYFLRYVDSHNDKELVSKEKADKYLPVDMYIGGVEHAVLHLLYSRFYTKFLYDIGVVDFDEPFHKLFNQGMITGKNGIKMSKSKGNVISPDDLVRDYGCDSLRMYELFVGPPELDAEWDDRGIEGVYRFLSRFWNLVMDNKDKNIKASKEMIKARHKMIHMITTRLEGFSLNTVISGFMECNNNLIAIAKKEGGMDKETLEAAVLLLAPFAPHMGEELWEELGHTDSVFHHEWPAHDEEAMKDDEVEIPVQVNGKTKAVISIPVDISKEDAIAKAKEVLGDKLSGNIIKEIYVPKKIVNIVAK
;
A
#
# COMPACT_ATOMS: atom_id res chain seq x y z
N MET A 1 -45.09 -25.04 3.92
CA MET A 1 -43.63 -25.20 4.05
C MET A 1 -43.01 -24.06 3.29
N ALA A 2 -42.12 -23.29 3.92
CA ALA A 2 -41.40 -22.21 3.24
C ALA A 2 -40.59 -22.76 2.04
N VAL A 3 -40.48 -21.98 0.99
CA VAL A 3 -39.63 -22.30 -0.18
C VAL A 3 -38.19 -22.34 0.31
N PRO A 4 -37.43 -23.43 0.08
CA PRO A 4 -36.07 -23.53 0.58
C PRO A 4 -35.17 -22.54 -0.17
N TYR A 5 -34.14 -22.01 0.51
CA TYR A 5 -33.16 -21.13 -0.11
C TYR A 5 -32.46 -21.82 -1.29
N ASN A 6 -32.62 -21.24 -2.48
CA ASN A 6 -32.01 -21.74 -3.71
C ASN A 6 -31.13 -20.65 -4.34
N HIS A 7 -29.88 -20.58 -3.91
CA HIS A 7 -28.92 -19.56 -4.38
C HIS A 7 -28.79 -19.54 -5.92
N LYS A 8 -28.75 -20.70 -6.58
CA LYS A 8 -28.56 -20.77 -8.05
C LYS A 8 -29.67 -20.08 -8.84
N ALA A 9 -30.92 -20.26 -8.40
CA ALA A 9 -32.06 -19.65 -9.07
C ALA A 9 -32.11 -18.14 -8.79
N ILE A 10 -31.87 -17.74 -7.55
CA ILE A 10 -31.89 -16.34 -7.09
C ILE A 10 -30.77 -15.55 -7.76
N GLU A 11 -29.55 -16.05 -7.74
CA GLU A 11 -28.40 -15.37 -8.36
C GLU A 11 -28.57 -15.20 -9.85
N LYS A 12 -29.05 -16.20 -10.56
CA LYS A 12 -29.36 -16.12 -12.00
C LYS A 12 -30.40 -15.04 -12.30
N LYS A 13 -31.51 -15.01 -11.52
CA LYS A 13 -32.58 -14.03 -11.65
C LYS A 13 -32.07 -12.60 -11.48
N TRP A 14 -31.30 -12.33 -10.41
CA TRP A 14 -30.89 -10.97 -10.08
C TRP A 14 -29.76 -10.46 -10.95
N ARG A 15 -28.83 -11.28 -11.38
CA ARG A 15 -27.83 -10.88 -12.39
C ARG A 15 -28.48 -10.40 -13.67
N GLN A 16 -29.49 -11.13 -14.18
CA GLN A 16 -30.22 -10.69 -15.35
C GLN A 16 -30.98 -9.38 -15.11
N LYS A 17 -31.65 -9.24 -13.95
CA LYS A 17 -32.36 -7.98 -13.62
C LYS A 17 -31.42 -6.77 -13.54
N TRP A 18 -30.22 -6.92 -12.97
CA TRP A 18 -29.24 -5.83 -12.87
C TRP A 18 -28.63 -5.45 -14.23
N GLU A 19 -28.44 -6.42 -15.13
CA GLU A 19 -28.03 -6.13 -16.52
C GLU A 19 -29.08 -5.31 -17.27
N GLU A 20 -30.37 -5.63 -17.09
CA GLU A 20 -31.48 -4.93 -17.72
C GLU A 20 -31.77 -3.57 -17.07
N ASN A 21 -31.57 -3.45 -15.76
CA ASN A 21 -31.85 -2.27 -14.95
C ASN A 21 -30.72 -2.01 -13.93
N PRO A 22 -29.66 -1.31 -14.32
CA PRO A 22 -28.58 -0.96 -13.42
C PRO A 22 -29.07 -0.14 -12.20
N VAL A 23 -28.63 -0.51 -11.01
CA VAL A 23 -29.06 0.14 -9.75
C VAL A 23 -28.35 1.47 -9.47
N ASN A 24 -27.16 1.67 -10.04
CA ASN A 24 -26.35 2.90 -9.86
C ASN A 24 -26.42 3.77 -11.09
N VAL A 25 -27.32 4.74 -11.10
CA VAL A 25 -27.53 5.69 -12.21
C VAL A 25 -27.23 7.11 -11.78
N ASP A 26 -26.43 7.84 -12.57
CA ASP A 26 -26.19 9.27 -12.35
C ASP A 26 -27.41 10.12 -12.73
N ASP A 27 -28.12 10.63 -11.75
CA ASP A 27 -29.23 11.57 -11.94
C ASP A 27 -28.78 13.05 -11.93
N GLY A 28 -27.47 13.28 -11.84
CA GLY A 28 -26.86 14.61 -11.76
C GLY A 28 -27.12 15.40 -10.48
N LYS A 29 -27.78 14.80 -9.47
CA LYS A 29 -28.18 15.47 -8.21
C LYS A 29 -27.45 14.92 -6.99
N LYS A 30 -27.15 13.61 -7.01
CA LYS A 30 -26.47 12.97 -5.89
C LYS A 30 -25.00 13.38 -5.81
N PRO A 31 -24.44 13.58 -4.61
CA PRO A 31 -22.99 13.72 -4.45
C PRO A 31 -22.28 12.44 -4.93
N LYS A 32 -21.08 12.61 -5.47
CA LYS A 32 -20.29 11.46 -5.90
C LYS A 32 -19.62 10.76 -4.72
N TYR A 33 -19.41 9.45 -4.85
CA TYR A 33 -18.47 8.70 -4.05
C TYR A 33 -17.64 7.80 -4.96
N TYR A 34 -16.34 8.04 -5.02
CA TYR A 34 -15.42 7.27 -5.84
C TYR A 34 -14.69 6.23 -4.98
N CYS A 35 -15.11 4.98 -5.08
CA CYS A 35 -14.43 3.83 -4.49
C CYS A 35 -13.62 3.13 -5.57
N LEU A 36 -12.33 2.94 -5.33
CA LEU A 36 -11.41 2.38 -6.31
C LEU A 36 -10.74 1.12 -5.76
N ASP A 37 -10.73 0.07 -6.59
CA ASP A 37 -9.91 -1.13 -6.40
C ASP A 37 -8.60 -1.03 -7.18
N MET A 38 -7.55 -1.66 -6.70
CA MET A 38 -6.39 -1.92 -7.53
C MET A 38 -6.77 -2.93 -8.62
N PHE A 39 -6.70 -2.50 -9.87
CA PHE A 39 -7.08 -3.36 -10.98
C PHE A 39 -6.13 -4.55 -11.19
N PRO A 40 -6.63 -5.72 -11.61
CA PRO A 40 -5.83 -6.94 -11.66
C PRO A 40 -4.88 -6.99 -12.85
N TYR A 41 -3.77 -7.75 -12.66
CA TYR A 41 -2.89 -8.18 -13.74
C TYR A 41 -3.48 -9.41 -14.43
N PRO A 42 -3.78 -9.40 -15.74
CA PRO A 42 -4.26 -10.57 -16.47
C PRO A 42 -3.13 -11.57 -16.80
N SER A 43 -2.32 -11.93 -15.81
CA SER A 43 -1.11 -12.76 -15.93
C SER A 43 -1.32 -14.23 -15.63
N GLY A 44 -2.54 -14.75 -15.79
CA GLY A 44 -2.84 -16.15 -15.55
C GLY A 44 -4.32 -16.50 -15.71
N ASN A 45 -4.66 -17.79 -15.61
CA ASN A 45 -5.98 -18.35 -15.89
C ASN A 45 -7.10 -18.03 -14.89
N GLY A 46 -7.18 -16.80 -14.36
CA GLY A 46 -8.27 -16.38 -13.50
C GLY A 46 -7.83 -15.98 -12.08
N LEU A 47 -8.80 -15.57 -11.29
CA LEU A 47 -8.67 -15.15 -9.91
C LEU A 47 -8.67 -16.36 -8.95
N HIS A 48 -8.17 -16.14 -7.75
CA HIS A 48 -8.34 -17.03 -6.59
C HIS A 48 -9.05 -16.27 -5.47
N VAL A 49 -9.50 -16.97 -4.45
CA VAL A 49 -10.23 -16.39 -3.31
C VAL A 49 -9.53 -15.15 -2.69
N GLY A 50 -8.20 -15.15 -2.61
CA GLY A 50 -7.47 -13.99 -2.08
C GLY A 50 -7.63 -12.68 -2.88
N HIS A 51 -8.00 -12.73 -4.17
CA HIS A 51 -8.34 -11.53 -4.92
C HIS A 51 -9.76 -11.03 -4.59
N TRP A 52 -10.69 -11.95 -4.31
CA TRP A 52 -12.07 -11.60 -4.01
C TRP A 52 -12.20 -10.74 -2.76
N ARG A 53 -11.34 -10.94 -1.77
CA ARG A 53 -11.40 -10.20 -0.50
C ARG A 53 -11.45 -8.68 -0.70
N GLY A 54 -10.51 -8.13 -1.46
CA GLY A 54 -10.45 -6.70 -1.75
C GLY A 54 -11.71 -6.21 -2.47
N TYR A 55 -12.11 -6.91 -3.54
CA TYR A 55 -13.26 -6.56 -4.36
C TYR A 55 -14.60 -6.67 -3.61
N VAL A 56 -14.70 -7.61 -2.67
CA VAL A 56 -15.90 -7.70 -1.81
C VAL A 56 -15.93 -6.56 -0.79
N ILE A 57 -14.81 -6.20 -0.20
CA ILE A 57 -14.71 -5.07 0.74
C ILE A 57 -15.14 -3.78 0.06
N SER A 58 -14.61 -3.50 -1.14
CA SER A 58 -14.93 -2.29 -1.90
C SER A 58 -16.40 -2.23 -2.31
N ASP A 59 -16.97 -3.37 -2.74
CA ASP A 59 -18.36 -3.43 -3.14
C ASP A 59 -19.32 -3.24 -1.96
N VAL A 60 -19.06 -3.88 -0.83
CA VAL A 60 -19.87 -3.68 0.40
C VAL A 60 -19.85 -2.23 0.83
N TRP A 61 -18.66 -1.60 0.83
CA TRP A 61 -18.54 -0.19 1.16
C TRP A 61 -19.23 0.73 0.15
N SER A 62 -19.10 0.43 -1.13
CA SER A 62 -19.78 1.16 -2.21
C SER A 62 -21.29 1.08 -2.08
N ARG A 63 -21.87 -0.11 -1.87
CA ARG A 63 -23.31 -0.28 -1.68
C ARG A 63 -23.80 0.45 -0.42
N TYR A 64 -23.05 0.41 0.66
CA TYR A 64 -23.35 1.19 1.86
C TYR A 64 -23.39 2.70 1.54
N LYS A 65 -22.41 3.23 0.79
CA LYS A 65 -22.41 4.64 0.36
C LYS A 65 -23.58 4.98 -0.56
N MET A 66 -23.95 4.08 -1.47
CA MET A 66 -25.14 4.27 -2.31
C MET A 66 -26.41 4.37 -1.49
N MET A 67 -26.58 3.52 -0.47
CA MET A 67 -27.71 3.59 0.47
C MET A 67 -27.66 4.83 1.39
N GLN A 68 -26.51 5.54 1.44
CA GLN A 68 -26.38 6.86 2.06
C GLN A 68 -26.68 8.02 1.08
N GLY A 69 -27.16 7.74 -0.12
CA GLY A 69 -27.57 8.74 -1.09
C GLY A 69 -26.49 9.22 -2.06
N TYR A 70 -25.33 8.54 -2.13
CA TYR A 70 -24.28 8.88 -3.09
C TYR A 70 -24.49 8.21 -4.45
N TYR A 71 -24.03 8.90 -5.50
CA TYR A 71 -23.77 8.28 -6.80
C TYR A 71 -22.36 7.67 -6.78
N LEU A 72 -22.26 6.40 -7.17
CA LEU A 72 -21.00 5.66 -7.11
C LEU A 72 -20.19 5.79 -8.40
N ILE A 73 -18.89 5.96 -8.24
CA ILE A 73 -17.90 5.65 -9.27
C ILE A 73 -17.13 4.46 -8.74
N HIS A 74 -17.41 3.29 -9.29
CA HIS A 74 -16.79 2.02 -8.92
C HIS A 74 -16.41 1.28 -10.20
N PRO A 75 -15.31 1.69 -10.85
CA PRO A 75 -14.87 1.14 -12.12
C PRO A 75 -14.00 -0.09 -11.96
N MET A 76 -13.85 -0.86 -13.05
CA MET A 76 -12.91 -1.97 -13.16
C MET A 76 -12.18 -1.91 -14.49
N GLY A 77 -10.95 -2.43 -14.53
CA GLY A 77 -10.11 -2.46 -15.73
C GLY A 77 -8.94 -3.43 -15.60
N TRP A 78 -7.95 -3.28 -16.50
CA TRP A 78 -6.90 -4.28 -16.68
C TRP A 78 -5.52 -3.61 -16.76
N ASP A 79 -4.65 -3.97 -15.80
CA ASP A 79 -3.21 -3.64 -15.87
C ASP A 79 -2.52 -4.73 -16.70
N ALA A 80 -2.58 -4.57 -18.02
CA ALA A 80 -2.35 -5.65 -18.95
C ALA A 80 -0.96 -5.63 -19.63
N PHE A 81 -0.21 -4.54 -19.52
CA PHE A 81 1.19 -4.44 -19.93
C PHE A 81 2.16 -4.98 -18.87
N GLY A 82 3.42 -5.13 -19.26
CA GLY A 82 4.55 -5.40 -18.38
C GLY A 82 4.91 -6.86 -18.19
N LEU A 83 5.88 -7.08 -17.32
CA LEU A 83 6.52 -8.38 -17.08
C LEU A 83 5.55 -9.51 -16.70
N PRO A 84 4.50 -9.31 -15.89
CA PRO A 84 3.61 -10.41 -15.51
C PRO A 84 2.91 -11.06 -16.70
N ALA A 85 2.38 -10.24 -17.60
CA ALA A 85 1.67 -10.70 -18.79
C ALA A 85 2.63 -11.30 -19.83
N GLU A 86 3.77 -10.64 -20.07
CA GLU A 86 4.78 -11.11 -21.02
C GLU A 86 5.43 -12.44 -20.59
N ASN A 87 5.81 -12.57 -19.33
CA ASN A 87 6.38 -13.82 -18.81
C ASN A 87 5.38 -14.99 -18.87
N TYR A 88 4.08 -14.70 -18.64
CA TYR A 88 3.05 -15.71 -18.82
C TYR A 88 2.90 -16.14 -20.29
N ALA A 89 2.93 -15.16 -21.20
CA ALA A 89 2.87 -15.41 -22.65
C ALA A 89 4.07 -16.26 -23.14
N ILE A 90 5.29 -15.92 -22.71
CA ILE A 90 6.49 -16.70 -23.01
C ILE A 90 6.35 -18.15 -22.50
N LYS A 91 5.93 -18.31 -21.23
CA LYS A 91 5.74 -19.64 -20.63
C LYS A 91 4.72 -20.50 -21.37
N THR A 92 3.68 -19.88 -21.92
CA THR A 92 2.57 -20.57 -22.63
C THR A 92 2.81 -20.68 -24.13
N GLY A 93 3.86 -20.09 -24.67
CA GLY A 93 4.18 -20.09 -26.10
C GLY A 93 3.15 -19.32 -26.95
N GLN A 94 2.48 -18.32 -26.37
CA GLN A 94 1.47 -17.51 -27.05
C GLN A 94 1.94 -16.05 -27.17
N HIS A 95 1.42 -15.32 -28.16
CA HIS A 95 1.66 -13.88 -28.22
C HIS A 95 0.99 -13.17 -27.02
N PRO A 96 1.63 -12.16 -26.36
CA PRO A 96 1.09 -11.53 -25.16
C PRO A 96 -0.28 -10.87 -25.37
N ALA A 97 -0.54 -10.29 -26.54
CA ALA A 97 -1.88 -9.74 -26.86
C ALA A 97 -2.98 -10.82 -26.80
N ILE A 98 -2.71 -12.02 -27.34
CA ILE A 98 -3.68 -13.13 -27.38
C ILE A 98 -3.89 -13.70 -25.97
N SER A 99 -2.81 -14.00 -25.26
CA SER A 99 -2.90 -14.55 -23.90
C SER A 99 -3.56 -13.58 -22.92
N THR A 100 -3.26 -12.29 -23.03
CA THR A 100 -3.84 -11.22 -22.21
C THR A 100 -5.34 -11.07 -22.48
N ALA A 101 -5.77 -11.00 -23.75
CA ALA A 101 -7.19 -10.93 -24.10
C ALA A 101 -7.99 -12.12 -23.56
N LYS A 102 -7.44 -13.34 -23.68
CA LYS A 102 -8.07 -14.56 -23.13
C LYS A 102 -8.17 -14.50 -21.60
N ASN A 103 -7.10 -14.06 -20.94
CA ASN A 103 -7.09 -13.96 -19.47
C ASN A 103 -8.08 -12.89 -18.99
N ILE A 104 -8.15 -11.72 -19.65
CA ILE A 104 -9.12 -10.66 -19.36
C ILE A 104 -10.54 -11.22 -19.45
N SER A 105 -10.88 -11.91 -20.52
CA SER A 105 -12.23 -12.49 -20.71
C SER A 105 -12.60 -13.42 -19.55
N ASN A 106 -11.69 -14.31 -19.13
CA ASN A 106 -11.96 -15.22 -18.00
C ASN A 106 -12.05 -14.49 -16.66
N ILE A 107 -11.14 -13.55 -16.40
CA ILE A 107 -11.15 -12.76 -15.16
C ILE A 107 -12.41 -11.89 -15.09
N LYS A 108 -12.81 -11.26 -16.20
CA LYS A 108 -14.05 -10.46 -16.26
C LYS A 108 -15.27 -11.30 -15.91
N ARG A 109 -15.35 -12.53 -16.43
CA ARG A 109 -16.40 -13.48 -16.02
C ARG A 109 -16.39 -13.71 -14.50
N GLN A 110 -15.22 -13.99 -13.92
CA GLN A 110 -15.09 -14.22 -12.47
C GLN A 110 -15.38 -12.97 -11.64
N VAL A 111 -15.01 -11.78 -12.10
CA VAL A 111 -15.36 -10.51 -11.45
C VAL A 111 -16.86 -10.27 -11.47
N ASN A 112 -17.53 -10.62 -12.59
CA ASN A 112 -19.00 -10.58 -12.66
C ASN A 112 -19.66 -11.58 -11.70
N GLU A 113 -18.99 -12.73 -11.42
CA GLU A 113 -19.48 -13.70 -10.40
C GLU A 113 -19.48 -13.12 -8.97
N ILE A 114 -18.62 -12.13 -8.67
CA ILE A 114 -18.59 -11.43 -7.35
C ILE A 114 -19.89 -10.65 -7.12
N ALA A 115 -20.62 -10.33 -8.18
CA ALA A 115 -21.79 -9.45 -8.18
C ALA A 115 -21.49 -8.04 -7.63
N ALA A 116 -20.23 -7.58 -7.79
CA ALA A 116 -19.87 -6.21 -7.45
C ALA A 116 -20.51 -5.20 -8.41
N ILE A 117 -20.85 -4.03 -7.87
CA ILE A 117 -21.55 -2.97 -8.62
C ILE A 117 -20.56 -2.14 -9.47
N TYR A 118 -19.82 -2.83 -10.35
CA TYR A 118 -18.87 -2.17 -11.24
C TYR A 118 -19.54 -1.47 -12.41
N ASP A 119 -19.05 -0.25 -12.70
CA ASP A 119 -19.43 0.51 -13.90
C ASP A 119 -18.54 0.11 -15.09
N TRP A 120 -19.01 -0.87 -15.87
CA TRP A 120 -18.28 -1.40 -17.02
C TRP A 120 -18.19 -0.44 -18.22
N ASP A 121 -18.99 0.62 -18.26
CA ASP A 121 -18.85 1.68 -19.27
C ASP A 121 -17.56 2.48 -19.07
N ARG A 122 -16.99 2.42 -17.88
CA ARG A 122 -15.72 3.05 -17.52
C ARG A 122 -14.52 2.12 -17.65
N GLU A 123 -14.72 0.91 -18.16
CA GLU A 123 -13.64 -0.08 -18.31
C GLU A 123 -12.44 0.50 -19.06
N VAL A 124 -11.23 0.27 -18.54
CA VAL A 124 -9.97 0.63 -19.21
C VAL A 124 -9.04 -0.57 -19.27
N ASN A 125 -8.19 -0.58 -20.31
CA ASN A 125 -7.16 -1.58 -20.50
C ASN A 125 -5.86 -0.84 -20.86
N THR A 126 -4.83 -1.03 -20.09
CA THR A 126 -3.55 -0.33 -20.31
C THR A 126 -2.88 -0.66 -21.64
N THR A 127 -3.27 -1.78 -22.30
CA THR A 127 -2.76 -2.16 -23.62
C THR A 127 -3.52 -1.55 -24.78
N ASP A 128 -4.64 -0.89 -24.52
CA ASP A 128 -5.41 -0.21 -25.58
C ASP A 128 -4.69 1.05 -26.05
N PRO A 129 -4.50 1.25 -27.36
CA PRO A 129 -3.87 2.45 -27.90
C PRO A 129 -4.52 3.75 -27.42
N ASP A 130 -5.82 3.78 -27.24
CA ASP A 130 -6.58 4.94 -26.75
C ASP A 130 -6.33 5.24 -25.26
N PHE A 131 -5.85 4.24 -24.51
CA PHE A 131 -5.38 4.44 -23.13
C PHE A 131 -3.92 4.85 -23.11
N TYR A 132 -2.99 4.07 -23.70
CA TYR A 132 -1.57 4.34 -23.55
C TYR A 132 -1.08 5.55 -24.38
N LYS A 133 -1.87 6.07 -25.32
CA LYS A 133 -1.69 7.39 -25.91
C LYS A 133 -1.44 8.44 -24.83
N TRP A 134 -2.19 8.39 -23.75
CA TRP A 134 -2.11 9.37 -22.67
C TRP A 134 -0.97 9.09 -21.71
N THR A 135 -0.58 7.83 -21.51
CA THR A 135 0.66 7.49 -20.82
C THR A 135 1.88 8.09 -21.55
N GLN A 136 1.89 7.93 -22.86
CA GLN A 136 2.94 8.53 -23.73
C GLN A 136 2.89 10.06 -23.69
N TRP A 137 1.71 10.66 -23.71
CA TRP A 137 1.54 12.11 -23.58
C TRP A 137 2.09 12.64 -22.26
N ILE A 138 1.82 11.98 -21.13
CA ILE A 138 2.40 12.34 -19.84
C ILE A 138 3.93 12.30 -19.90
N PHE A 139 4.50 11.26 -20.49
CA PHE A 139 5.94 11.16 -20.64
C PHE A 139 6.53 12.30 -21.49
N VAL A 140 5.89 12.65 -22.60
CA VAL A 140 6.30 13.80 -23.45
C VAL A 140 6.25 15.11 -22.66
N LYS A 141 5.22 15.33 -21.85
CA LYS A 141 5.14 16.52 -20.98
C LYS A 141 6.26 16.52 -19.94
N MET A 142 6.52 15.37 -19.27
CA MET A 142 7.64 15.24 -18.32
C MET A 142 8.99 15.49 -19.00
N PHE A 143 9.16 15.04 -20.24
CA PHE A 143 10.38 15.30 -21.00
C PHE A 143 10.55 16.80 -21.31
N LYS A 144 9.50 17.48 -21.77
CA LYS A 144 9.51 18.92 -22.03
C LYS A 144 9.83 19.76 -20.80
N GLU A 145 9.35 19.32 -19.61
CA GLU A 145 9.63 19.95 -18.31
C GLU A 145 10.99 19.53 -17.70
N GLY A 146 11.78 18.71 -18.41
CA GLY A 146 13.08 18.22 -17.93
C GLY A 146 13.01 17.26 -16.75
N LEU A 147 11.84 16.65 -16.52
CA LEU A 147 11.66 15.59 -15.52
C LEU A 147 12.05 14.22 -16.06
N ALA A 148 11.77 13.93 -17.32
CA ALA A 148 12.28 12.74 -17.99
C ALA A 148 13.63 13.05 -18.66
N TYR A 149 14.63 12.21 -18.38
CA TYR A 149 15.99 12.37 -18.93
C TYR A 149 16.67 11.02 -19.11
N GLU A 150 17.71 11.00 -19.91
CA GLU A 150 18.49 9.80 -20.21
C GLU A 150 19.84 9.84 -19.49
N LYS A 151 20.26 8.69 -18.95
CA LYS A 151 21.53 8.52 -18.25
C LYS A 151 22.05 7.10 -18.40
N GLU A 152 23.35 6.97 -18.65
CA GLU A 152 24.05 5.69 -18.57
C GLU A 152 24.69 5.50 -17.19
N PHE A 153 24.37 4.39 -16.52
CA PHE A 153 24.91 4.09 -15.19
C PHE A 153 24.59 2.63 -14.80
N PRO A 154 25.25 2.09 -13.73
CA PRO A 154 24.94 0.76 -13.22
C PRO A 154 23.53 0.71 -12.60
N ILE A 155 22.64 -0.05 -13.21
CA ILE A 155 21.29 -0.29 -12.70
C ILE A 155 21.16 -1.70 -12.10
N ASN A 156 20.11 -1.93 -11.33
CA ASN A 156 19.73 -3.27 -10.94
C ASN A 156 19.26 -4.06 -12.16
N TRP A 157 19.84 -5.22 -12.39
CA TRP A 157 19.55 -6.08 -13.52
C TRP A 157 19.05 -7.43 -13.04
N CYS A 158 17.90 -7.87 -13.51
CA CYS A 158 17.42 -9.24 -13.26
C CYS A 158 17.88 -10.17 -14.39
N PRO A 159 18.80 -11.12 -14.13
CA PRO A 159 19.30 -12.03 -15.18
C PRO A 159 18.24 -13.01 -15.67
N SER A 160 17.25 -13.36 -14.86
CA SER A 160 16.12 -14.22 -15.24
C SER A 160 15.10 -13.49 -16.10
N CYS A 161 14.65 -12.31 -15.68
CA CYS A 161 13.73 -11.47 -16.44
C CYS A 161 14.41 -10.74 -17.60
N LYS A 162 15.74 -10.72 -17.65
CA LYS A 162 16.57 -10.05 -18.67
C LYS A 162 16.19 -8.57 -18.88
N THR A 163 16.03 -7.83 -17.79
CA THR A 163 15.65 -6.41 -17.82
C THR A 163 16.20 -5.63 -16.63
N GLY A 164 16.33 -4.32 -16.80
CA GLY A 164 16.62 -3.38 -15.72
C GLY A 164 15.44 -3.21 -14.78
N LEU A 165 15.72 -2.99 -13.50
CA LEU A 165 14.75 -2.80 -12.44
C LEU A 165 14.98 -1.48 -11.71
N ALA A 166 13.91 -0.81 -11.32
CA ALA A 166 13.97 0.28 -10.35
C ALA A 166 14.37 -0.25 -8.96
N ASN A 167 14.82 0.64 -8.07
CA ASN A 167 15.21 0.24 -6.71
C ASN A 167 14.02 -0.33 -5.93
N GLU A 168 12.85 0.20 -6.18
CA GLU A 168 11.58 -0.20 -5.58
C GLU A 168 11.15 -1.63 -5.96
N GLU A 169 11.63 -2.13 -7.11
CA GLU A 169 11.34 -3.49 -7.61
C GLU A 169 12.34 -4.55 -7.12
N VAL A 170 13.24 -4.16 -6.19
CA VAL A 170 14.23 -5.06 -5.59
C VAL A 170 13.92 -5.25 -4.11
N VAL A 171 13.57 -6.47 -3.73
CA VAL A 171 13.21 -6.84 -2.36
C VAL A 171 14.25 -7.83 -1.83
N ASN A 172 14.94 -7.49 -0.73
CA ASN A 172 16.00 -8.31 -0.14
C ASN A 172 17.07 -8.75 -1.16
N GLY A 173 17.44 -7.84 -2.07
CA GLY A 173 18.43 -8.09 -3.12
C GLY A 173 17.97 -8.97 -4.27
N CYS A 174 16.70 -9.33 -4.32
CA CYS A 174 16.12 -10.16 -5.36
C CYS A 174 15.05 -9.39 -6.16
N CYS A 175 14.84 -9.81 -7.39
CA CYS A 175 13.75 -9.30 -8.22
C CYS A 175 12.40 -9.62 -7.57
N GLU A 176 11.57 -8.62 -7.33
CA GLU A 176 10.24 -8.76 -6.74
C GLU A 176 9.36 -9.78 -7.51
N ARG A 177 9.54 -9.85 -8.83
CA ARG A 177 8.70 -10.69 -9.71
C ARG A 177 9.07 -12.16 -9.74
N CYS A 178 10.36 -12.48 -9.86
CA CYS A 178 10.80 -13.85 -10.05
C CYS A 178 11.65 -14.41 -8.91
N GLY A 179 11.99 -13.59 -7.90
CA GLY A 179 12.81 -13.99 -6.76
C GLY A 179 14.30 -14.23 -7.09
N THR A 180 14.74 -13.97 -8.32
CA THR A 180 16.15 -14.16 -8.72
C THR A 180 17.01 -13.05 -8.13
N PRO A 181 18.19 -13.34 -7.55
CA PRO A 181 19.16 -12.33 -7.13
C PRO A 181 19.50 -11.36 -8.28
N VAL A 182 19.48 -10.06 -7.99
CA VAL A 182 19.81 -9.03 -8.98
C VAL A 182 21.31 -8.81 -9.06
N THR A 183 21.78 -8.38 -10.24
CA THR A 183 23.15 -7.97 -10.48
C THR A 183 23.20 -6.51 -10.88
N LYS A 184 24.39 -5.92 -11.03
CA LYS A 184 24.54 -4.58 -11.64
C LYS A 184 24.92 -4.72 -13.10
N LYS A 185 24.31 -3.88 -13.95
CA LYS A 185 24.60 -3.80 -15.37
C LYS A 185 24.61 -2.32 -15.81
N ASN A 186 25.66 -1.91 -16.51
CA ASN A 186 25.76 -0.55 -17.04
C ASN A 186 24.90 -0.45 -18.28
N LEU A 187 23.85 0.34 -18.24
CA LEU A 187 22.91 0.53 -19.33
C LEU A 187 22.46 1.98 -19.42
N ARG A 188 22.21 2.43 -20.64
CA ARG A 188 21.53 3.68 -20.92
C ARG A 188 20.04 3.54 -20.56
N GLN A 189 19.55 4.41 -19.67
CA GLN A 189 18.20 4.32 -19.11
C GLN A 189 17.50 5.67 -19.15
N TRP A 190 16.20 5.63 -19.40
CA TRP A 190 15.31 6.74 -19.10
C TRP A 190 15.02 6.79 -17.61
N MET A 191 15.08 7.99 -17.08
CA MET A 191 14.89 8.30 -15.66
C MET A 191 13.81 9.35 -15.51
N LEU A 192 12.98 9.22 -14.45
CA LEU A 192 12.07 10.28 -14.02
C LEU A 192 12.58 10.92 -12.72
N ARG A 193 12.67 12.26 -12.70
CA ARG A 193 13.16 13.04 -11.54
C ARG A 193 12.13 13.13 -10.41
N ILE A 194 11.69 11.99 -9.88
CA ILE A 194 10.81 11.92 -8.72
C ILE A 194 11.42 12.63 -7.50
N THR A 195 12.76 12.70 -7.43
CA THR A 195 13.48 13.39 -6.35
C THR A 195 13.16 14.89 -6.28
N LYS A 196 12.77 15.53 -7.39
CA LYS A 196 12.29 16.93 -7.37
C LYS A 196 11.02 17.11 -6.55
N TYR A 197 10.26 16.04 -6.35
CA TYR A 197 9.01 16.04 -5.60
C TYR A 197 9.16 15.48 -4.17
N ALA A 198 10.38 15.10 -3.77
CA ALA A 198 10.62 14.43 -2.48
C ALA A 198 10.02 15.17 -1.28
N ASP A 199 10.19 16.49 -1.20
CA ASP A 199 9.62 17.30 -0.11
C ASP A 199 8.10 17.32 -0.13
N ARG A 200 7.49 17.52 -1.30
CA ARG A 200 6.03 17.53 -1.44
C ARG A 200 5.45 16.16 -1.13
N LEU A 201 6.08 15.08 -1.64
CA LEU A 201 5.68 13.70 -1.35
C LEU A 201 5.76 13.38 0.15
N LEU A 202 6.73 13.96 0.86
CA LEU A 202 6.87 13.77 2.30
C LEU A 202 5.89 14.62 3.10
N ASN A 203 5.83 15.93 2.84
CA ASN A 203 5.05 16.89 3.63
C ASN A 203 3.54 16.68 3.45
N ASP A 204 3.09 16.27 2.27
CA ASP A 204 1.68 16.10 1.95
C ASP A 204 1.10 14.77 2.48
N LEU A 205 1.91 13.88 3.08
CA LEU A 205 1.42 12.68 3.77
C LEU A 205 0.45 13.03 4.92
N ASP A 206 0.62 14.19 5.54
CA ASP A 206 -0.25 14.65 6.63
C ASP A 206 -1.67 15.00 6.15
N LYS A 207 -1.85 15.29 4.86
CA LYS A 207 -3.16 15.55 4.25
C LYS A 207 -4.01 14.28 4.05
N LEU A 208 -3.39 13.08 4.12
CA LEU A 208 -3.97 11.81 3.70
C LEU A 208 -4.52 11.03 4.89
N GLU A 209 -5.73 10.48 4.73
CA GLU A 209 -6.32 9.51 5.66
C GLU A 209 -5.83 8.09 5.33
N TRP A 210 -4.52 7.91 5.41
CA TRP A 210 -3.86 6.64 5.10
C TRP A 210 -3.38 5.93 6.35
N PRO A 211 -3.26 4.58 6.33
CA PRO A 211 -2.68 3.83 7.44
C PRO A 211 -1.28 4.34 7.80
N GLU A 212 -1.03 4.54 9.09
CA GLU A 212 0.26 5.03 9.59
C GLU A 212 1.45 4.16 9.13
N LYS A 213 1.22 2.85 8.98
CA LYS A 213 2.22 1.93 8.43
C LYS A 213 2.67 2.36 7.02
N VAL A 214 1.74 2.73 6.14
CA VAL A 214 2.05 3.16 4.76
C VAL A 214 2.75 4.51 4.76
N LYS A 215 2.26 5.48 5.56
CA LYS A 215 2.92 6.79 5.71
C LYS A 215 4.36 6.63 6.19
N LYS A 216 4.59 5.76 7.19
CA LYS A 216 5.92 5.45 7.68
C LYS A 216 6.80 4.81 6.62
N MET A 217 6.29 3.83 5.86
CA MET A 217 7.04 3.21 4.76
C MET A 217 7.47 4.23 3.72
N GLN A 218 6.60 5.15 3.29
CA GLN A 218 6.95 6.21 2.35
C GLN A 218 7.94 7.21 2.95
N THR A 219 7.77 7.61 4.21
CA THR A 219 8.69 8.50 4.92
C THR A 219 10.10 7.92 4.98
N GLU A 220 10.22 6.63 5.35
CA GLU A 220 11.51 5.93 5.44
C GLU A 220 12.13 5.71 4.06
N TRP A 221 11.31 5.47 3.03
CA TRP A 221 11.76 5.32 1.65
C TRP A 221 12.30 6.63 1.08
N ILE A 222 11.57 7.73 1.26
CA ILE A 222 12.02 9.08 0.88
C ILE A 222 13.26 9.44 1.69
N GLY A 223 13.30 9.13 2.98
CA GLY A 223 14.45 9.16 3.85
C GLY A 223 15.14 10.51 3.86
N LYS A 224 14.37 11.59 4.09
CA LYS A 224 14.91 12.95 4.25
C LYS A 224 15.84 13.03 5.44
N SER A 225 17.03 13.50 5.23
CA SER A 225 18.04 13.68 6.28
C SER A 225 18.66 15.08 6.23
N TYR A 226 18.87 15.64 7.39
CA TYR A 226 19.53 16.93 7.57
C TYR A 226 20.96 16.69 8.01
N GLY A 227 21.90 17.40 7.40
CA GLY A 227 23.30 17.25 7.69
C GLY A 227 24.14 18.36 7.09
N ALA A 228 25.41 18.05 6.87
CA ALA A 228 26.34 18.93 6.19
C ALA A 228 27.15 18.16 5.16
N GLU A 229 27.46 18.81 4.07
CA GLU A 229 28.60 18.45 3.23
C GLU A 229 29.84 19.15 3.78
N VAL A 230 30.94 18.40 3.92
CA VAL A 230 32.21 18.90 4.45
C VAL A 230 33.30 18.59 3.45
N ASP A 231 34.10 19.57 3.14
CA ASP A 231 35.19 19.50 2.20
C ASP A 231 36.52 19.19 2.90
N PHE A 232 37.11 18.04 2.59
CA PHE A 232 38.41 17.59 3.12
C PHE A 232 39.46 17.81 2.01
N PRO A 233 40.39 18.78 2.16
CA PRO A 233 41.51 18.95 1.23
C PRO A 233 42.39 17.71 1.22
N VAL A 234 42.80 17.26 0.00
CA VAL A 234 43.73 16.15 -0.13
C VAL A 234 45.15 16.69 0.00
N GLU A 235 45.97 16.07 0.85
CA GLU A 235 47.34 16.53 1.06
C GLU A 235 48.20 16.44 -0.18
N GLY A 236 48.87 17.53 -0.55
CA GLY A 236 49.78 17.60 -1.69
C GLY A 236 49.09 17.61 -3.05
N LYS A 237 47.75 17.82 -3.09
CA LYS A 237 46.94 17.92 -4.30
C LYS A 237 46.01 19.13 -4.22
N ASP A 238 45.52 19.60 -5.37
CA ASP A 238 44.52 20.67 -5.44
C ASP A 238 43.08 20.15 -5.25
N GLU A 239 42.88 18.81 -5.20
CA GLU A 239 41.60 18.17 -5.05
C GLU A 239 41.11 18.20 -3.60
N LYS A 240 39.81 18.18 -3.47
CA LYS A 240 39.13 17.99 -2.19
C LYS A 240 38.12 16.84 -2.28
N ILE A 241 37.94 16.15 -1.19
CA ILE A 241 36.91 15.12 -1.03
C ILE A 241 35.76 15.71 -0.22
N THR A 242 34.60 15.82 -0.84
CA THR A 242 33.40 16.27 -0.17
C THR A 242 32.67 15.05 0.42
N VAL A 243 32.40 15.06 1.72
CA VAL A 243 31.61 14.03 2.39
C VAL A 243 30.27 14.58 2.86
N TYR A 244 29.23 13.78 2.83
CA TYR A 244 27.95 14.10 3.47
C TYR A 244 27.86 13.36 4.81
N THR A 245 27.51 14.10 5.87
CA THR A 245 27.29 13.51 7.19
C THR A 245 26.02 14.03 7.86
N THR A 246 25.28 13.13 8.51
CA THR A 246 24.16 13.46 9.40
C THR A 246 24.60 13.71 10.84
N ARG A 247 25.92 13.52 11.11
CA ARG A 247 26.56 13.69 12.41
C ARG A 247 27.73 14.69 12.34
N PRO A 248 27.49 15.94 11.87
CA PRO A 248 28.53 16.95 11.80
C PRO A 248 29.10 17.32 13.16
N ASP A 249 28.35 17.05 14.25
CA ASP A 249 28.79 17.17 15.64
C ASP A 249 30.02 16.30 15.96
N THR A 250 30.19 15.17 15.26
CA THR A 250 31.31 14.23 15.52
C THR A 250 32.56 14.48 14.67
N LEU A 251 32.62 15.55 13.90
CA LEU A 251 33.69 15.82 12.93
C LEU A 251 35.09 15.83 13.54
N HIS A 252 35.26 16.25 14.79
CA HIS A 252 36.55 16.19 15.52
C HIS A 252 37.05 14.76 15.75
N GLY A 253 36.15 13.76 15.76
CA GLY A 253 36.45 12.34 15.94
C GLY A 253 36.72 11.58 14.65
N ALA A 254 36.72 12.25 13.49
CA ALA A 254 37.04 11.63 12.24
C ALA A 254 38.52 11.27 12.16
N THR A 255 38.83 9.98 12.17
CA THR A 255 40.22 9.46 12.18
C THR A 255 40.65 8.83 10.88
N PHE A 256 39.72 8.54 9.98
CA PHE A 256 39.99 8.09 8.59
C PHE A 256 38.84 8.46 7.68
N MET A 257 39.04 8.27 6.40
CA MET A 257 38.08 8.52 5.34
C MET A 257 37.98 7.30 4.44
N VAL A 258 36.78 7.00 3.97
CA VAL A 258 36.56 5.89 3.05
C VAL A 258 35.82 6.38 1.82
N LEU A 259 36.33 6.02 0.64
CA LEU A 259 35.67 6.22 -0.65
C LEU A 259 35.18 4.89 -1.20
N ALA A 260 34.06 4.96 -1.94
CA ALA A 260 33.64 3.84 -2.78
C ALA A 260 34.72 3.50 -3.83
N PRO A 261 34.95 2.23 -4.14
CA PRO A 261 35.88 1.83 -5.20
C PRO A 261 35.61 2.47 -6.57
N GLU A 262 34.35 2.78 -6.85
CA GLU A 262 33.89 3.44 -8.09
C GLU A 262 33.97 4.98 -8.04
N HIS A 263 34.40 5.56 -6.92
CA HIS A 263 34.50 7.01 -6.81
C HIS A 263 35.51 7.58 -7.81
N LYS A 264 35.14 8.69 -8.46
CA LYS A 264 35.95 9.31 -9.53
C LYS A 264 37.41 9.61 -9.15
N LEU A 265 37.71 9.83 -7.87
CA LEU A 265 39.04 10.09 -7.35
C LEU A 265 39.80 8.83 -6.93
N ALA A 266 39.13 7.67 -6.78
CA ALA A 266 39.69 6.47 -6.18
C ALA A 266 41.03 6.05 -6.79
N ALA A 267 41.07 5.87 -8.09
CA ALA A 267 42.30 5.48 -8.80
C ALA A 267 43.42 6.56 -8.76
N GLY A 268 43.01 7.84 -8.74
CA GLY A 268 43.96 8.98 -8.73
C GLY A 268 44.57 9.27 -7.36
N LEU A 269 43.97 8.70 -6.29
CA LEU A 269 44.47 8.86 -4.91
C LEU A 269 45.55 7.83 -4.55
N ALA A 270 45.72 6.77 -5.36
CA ALA A 270 46.76 5.77 -5.11
C ALA A 270 48.17 6.37 -5.25
N THR A 271 48.99 6.20 -4.20
CA THR A 271 50.42 6.47 -4.33
C THR A 271 51.08 5.38 -5.17
N PRO A 272 52.29 5.64 -5.77
CA PRO A 272 52.95 4.62 -6.57
C PRO A 272 53.09 3.28 -5.87
N ASP A 273 53.40 3.29 -4.57
CA ASP A 273 53.56 2.06 -3.77
C ASP A 273 52.26 1.31 -3.50
N GLN A 274 51.11 1.96 -3.54
CA GLN A 274 49.81 1.39 -3.31
C GLN A 274 49.00 1.10 -4.58
N LYS A 275 49.47 1.54 -5.70
CA LYS A 275 48.72 1.50 -6.96
C LYS A 275 48.25 0.10 -7.35
N GLU A 276 49.13 -0.91 -7.26
CA GLU A 276 48.77 -2.28 -7.62
C GLU A 276 47.67 -2.84 -6.70
N ALA A 277 47.79 -2.61 -5.39
CA ALA A 277 46.79 -3.04 -4.40
C ALA A 277 45.45 -2.32 -4.59
N VAL A 278 45.46 -1.04 -4.89
CA VAL A 278 44.26 -0.24 -5.14
C VAL A 278 43.57 -0.69 -6.44
N ASP A 279 44.30 -0.87 -7.52
CA ASP A 279 43.73 -1.31 -8.81
C ASP A 279 43.12 -2.73 -8.69
N ALA A 280 43.81 -3.64 -7.96
CA ALA A 280 43.29 -4.98 -7.68
C ALA A 280 42.00 -4.95 -6.83
N TYR A 281 41.96 -4.05 -5.83
CA TYR A 281 40.77 -3.89 -4.98
C TYR A 281 39.58 -3.32 -5.74
N ILE A 282 39.79 -2.29 -6.58
CA ILE A 282 38.73 -1.71 -7.44
C ILE A 282 38.18 -2.78 -8.36
N TYR A 283 39.04 -3.59 -8.96
CA TYR A 283 38.63 -4.69 -9.82
C TYR A 283 37.80 -5.75 -9.06
N ALA A 284 38.30 -6.23 -7.90
CA ALA A 284 37.59 -7.20 -7.08
C ALA A 284 36.22 -6.68 -6.62
N ALA A 285 36.13 -5.41 -6.20
CA ALA A 285 34.89 -4.77 -5.78
C ALA A 285 33.89 -4.64 -6.94
N SER A 286 34.36 -4.43 -8.18
CA SER A 286 33.50 -4.32 -9.35
C SER A 286 32.77 -5.65 -9.71
N MET A 287 33.30 -6.78 -9.22
CA MET A 287 32.72 -8.12 -9.42
C MET A 287 31.66 -8.46 -8.38
N LYS A 288 31.52 -7.68 -7.29
CA LYS A 288 30.55 -7.90 -6.21
C LYS A 288 29.25 -7.14 -6.48
N SER A 289 28.11 -7.77 -6.20
CA SER A 289 26.84 -7.06 -6.16
C SER A 289 26.74 -6.14 -4.91
N ASN A 290 25.87 -5.11 -4.95
CA ASN A 290 25.62 -4.28 -3.76
C ASN A 290 25.04 -5.09 -2.59
N VAL A 291 24.34 -6.20 -2.88
CA VAL A 291 23.79 -7.11 -1.88
C VAL A 291 24.89 -7.87 -1.16
N ASP A 292 25.83 -8.41 -1.93
CA ASP A 292 26.99 -9.12 -1.37
C ASP A 292 27.79 -8.16 -0.48
N ARG A 293 28.01 -6.91 -0.93
CA ARG A 293 28.69 -5.88 -0.17
C ARG A 293 27.96 -5.50 1.15
N MET A 294 26.63 -5.49 1.14
CA MET A 294 25.84 -5.19 2.35
C MET A 294 25.74 -6.37 3.31
N GLN A 295 25.79 -7.60 2.80
CA GLN A 295 25.68 -8.84 3.60
C GLN A 295 27.04 -9.34 4.12
N ASP A 296 28.14 -8.89 3.52
CA ASP A 296 29.49 -9.26 3.92
C ASP A 296 29.77 -8.79 5.35
N LYS A 297 29.88 -9.74 6.27
CA LYS A 297 30.17 -9.45 7.67
C LYS A 297 31.62 -9.00 7.87
N GLU A 298 32.51 -9.39 6.97
CA GLU A 298 33.91 -9.05 7.07
C GLU A 298 34.20 -7.73 6.34
N LYS A 299 34.62 -6.70 7.07
CA LYS A 299 35.01 -5.41 6.48
C LYS A 299 36.33 -5.56 5.72
N THR A 300 36.32 -5.26 4.42
CA THR A 300 37.52 -5.22 3.57
C THR A 300 37.86 -3.80 3.20
N GLY A 301 39.08 -3.53 2.89
CA GLY A 301 39.53 -2.21 2.46
C GLY A 301 41.00 -2.19 2.05
N VAL A 302 41.38 -1.16 1.30
CA VAL A 302 42.75 -0.91 0.90
C VAL A 302 43.12 0.55 1.18
N PHE A 303 44.27 0.77 1.80
CA PHE A 303 44.82 2.11 1.99
C PHE A 303 45.37 2.66 0.65
N THR A 304 45.01 3.90 0.34
CA THR A 304 45.43 4.52 -0.93
C THR A 304 46.88 5.07 -0.90
N GLY A 305 47.46 5.20 0.30
CA GLY A 305 48.75 5.91 0.50
C GLY A 305 48.55 7.42 0.67
N SER A 306 47.40 7.97 0.36
CA SER A 306 47.12 9.41 0.45
C SER A 306 46.37 9.77 1.73
N TYR A 307 46.47 11.02 2.11
CA TYR A 307 45.84 11.61 3.30
C TYR A 307 44.99 12.82 2.90
N ALA A 308 43.91 13.04 3.66
CA ALA A 308 43.17 14.28 3.64
C ALA A 308 43.37 15.04 4.98
N THR A 309 43.07 16.32 4.96
CA THR A 309 43.14 17.15 6.16
C THR A 309 41.73 17.39 6.68
N ASN A 310 41.48 17.07 7.96
CA ASN A 310 40.22 17.43 8.60
C ASN A 310 40.14 18.97 8.71
N PRO A 311 39.15 19.60 8.03
CA PRO A 311 39.13 21.06 7.95
C PRO A 311 38.80 21.76 9.25
N LEU A 312 38.30 21.02 10.28
CA LEU A 312 37.94 21.59 11.57
C LEU A 312 39.12 21.65 12.56
N ASN A 313 39.96 20.61 12.58
CA ASN A 313 41.04 20.50 13.58
C ASN A 313 42.45 20.34 12.95
N GLY A 314 42.55 20.32 11.61
CA GLY A 314 43.83 20.19 10.91
C GLY A 314 44.44 18.77 10.96
N ALA A 315 43.76 17.79 11.53
CA ALA A 315 44.31 16.44 11.65
C ALA A 315 44.41 15.76 10.27
N LYS A 316 45.50 15.02 10.06
CA LYS A 316 45.68 14.16 8.88
C LYS A 316 44.88 12.89 9.06
N VAL A 317 44.01 12.58 8.09
CA VAL A 317 43.20 11.38 8.04
C VAL A 317 43.57 10.54 6.84
N PRO A 318 43.93 9.25 7.01
CA PRO A 318 44.22 8.36 5.88
C PRO A 318 43.01 8.09 5.04
N ILE A 319 43.20 8.00 3.70
CA ILE A 319 42.14 7.74 2.72
C ILE A 319 42.20 6.26 2.34
N TRP A 320 41.08 5.58 2.57
CA TRP A 320 40.86 4.16 2.25
C TRP A 320 39.83 4.00 1.14
N LEU A 321 39.89 2.91 0.41
CA LEU A 321 38.79 2.40 -0.41
C LEU A 321 38.18 1.22 0.32
N SER A 322 36.86 1.16 0.34
CA SER A 322 36.15 -0.01 0.87
C SER A 322 34.80 -0.19 0.17
N ASP A 323 34.43 -1.44 0.00
CA ASP A 323 33.22 -1.87 -0.70
C ASP A 323 31.94 -1.71 0.14
N TYR A 324 32.04 -1.38 1.45
CA TYR A 324 30.86 -1.04 2.24
C TYR A 324 30.35 0.40 1.98
N VAL A 325 31.12 1.23 1.29
CA VAL A 325 30.70 2.55 0.82
C VAL A 325 30.21 2.45 -0.63
N LEU A 326 29.00 2.96 -0.87
CA LEU A 326 28.37 2.91 -2.20
C LEU A 326 28.54 4.24 -2.92
N ALA A 327 28.95 4.21 -4.19
CA ALA A 327 29.21 5.42 -4.99
C ALA A 327 27.93 6.22 -5.31
N ASP A 328 26.76 5.57 -5.26
CA ASP A 328 25.45 6.15 -5.53
C ASP A 328 24.74 6.67 -4.28
N TYR A 329 25.38 6.61 -3.10
CA TYR A 329 24.85 7.17 -1.86
C TYR A 329 25.68 8.38 -1.37
N GLY A 330 25.00 9.52 -1.22
CA GLY A 330 25.67 10.79 -0.83
C GLY A 330 26.66 11.23 -1.89
N THR A 331 27.90 11.45 -1.47
CA THR A 331 29.02 11.85 -2.33
C THR A 331 29.89 10.66 -2.79
N GLY A 332 29.55 9.43 -2.38
CA GLY A 332 30.41 8.25 -2.58
C GLY A 332 31.66 8.24 -1.70
N ALA A 333 31.73 9.13 -0.73
CA ALA A 333 32.81 9.24 0.27
C ALA A 333 32.21 9.52 1.66
N ILE A 334 32.81 8.98 2.68
CA ILE A 334 32.40 9.19 4.06
C ILE A 334 33.60 9.57 4.94
N MET A 335 33.39 10.42 5.92
CA MET A 335 34.25 10.55 7.08
C MET A 335 33.90 9.43 8.07
N CYS A 336 34.87 8.81 8.65
CA CYS A 336 34.69 7.70 9.57
C CYS A 336 35.02 8.12 11.00
N VAL A 337 34.07 7.87 11.91
CA VAL A 337 34.14 8.23 13.31
C VAL A 337 34.00 6.96 14.18
N PRO A 338 35.08 6.18 14.33
CA PRO A 338 34.99 4.84 14.92
C PRO A 338 34.48 4.80 16.35
N ALA A 339 34.66 5.89 17.11
CA ALA A 339 34.11 5.96 18.46
C ALA A 339 32.56 6.02 18.49
N HIS A 340 31.88 6.36 17.37
CA HIS A 340 30.46 6.67 17.33
C HIS A 340 29.66 5.97 16.18
N ASP A 341 30.29 5.06 15.45
CA ASP A 341 29.67 4.20 14.43
C ASP A 341 30.25 2.78 14.50
N ASP A 342 29.39 1.76 14.63
CA ASP A 342 29.82 0.37 14.80
C ASP A 342 30.64 -0.15 13.60
N ARG A 343 30.27 0.24 12.38
CA ARG A 343 30.99 -0.19 11.16
C ARG A 343 32.37 0.41 11.09
N ASP A 344 32.48 1.70 11.44
CA ASP A 344 33.75 2.40 11.48
C ASP A 344 34.64 1.86 12.63
N PHE A 345 34.01 1.47 13.74
CA PHE A 345 34.71 0.84 14.87
C PHE A 345 35.32 -0.51 14.48
N GLU A 346 34.54 -1.39 13.84
CA GLU A 346 35.03 -2.69 13.35
C GLU A 346 36.18 -2.51 12.35
N PHE A 347 36.03 -1.55 11.42
CA PHE A 347 37.05 -1.25 10.43
C PHE A 347 38.36 -0.70 11.10
N ALA A 348 38.20 0.24 12.02
CA ALA A 348 39.34 0.82 12.73
C ALA A 348 40.11 -0.22 13.56
N LYS A 349 39.38 -1.13 14.22
CA LYS A 349 40.01 -2.26 14.96
C LYS A 349 40.75 -3.21 14.03
N LYS A 350 40.21 -3.52 12.87
CA LYS A 350 40.82 -4.44 11.89
C LYS A 350 42.12 -3.88 11.30
N PHE A 351 42.16 -2.57 11.05
CA PHE A 351 43.27 -1.91 10.37
C PHE A 351 44.16 -1.07 11.31
N ASP A 352 43.98 -1.22 12.65
CA ASP A 352 44.76 -0.53 13.68
C ASP A 352 44.75 1.00 13.53
N ILE A 353 43.57 1.56 13.24
CA ILE A 353 43.33 3.01 13.08
C ILE A 353 42.91 3.57 14.43
N PRO A 354 43.40 4.79 14.81
CA PRO A 354 43.05 5.43 16.08
C PRO A 354 41.56 5.65 16.26
N ILE A 355 41.06 5.45 17.49
CA ILE A 355 39.66 5.68 17.88
C ILE A 355 39.61 6.84 18.84
N ILE A 356 38.99 7.95 18.50
CA ILE A 356 38.88 9.16 19.28
C ILE A 356 37.42 9.39 19.67
N GLN A 357 37.11 9.22 20.95
CA GLN A 357 35.77 9.50 21.48
C GLN A 357 35.54 11.01 21.59
N VAL A 358 34.47 11.51 21.03
CA VAL A 358 34.09 12.94 21.04
C VAL A 358 32.74 13.20 21.71
N ILE A 359 32.00 12.17 22.06
CA ILE A 359 30.77 12.27 22.86
C ILE A 359 30.86 11.29 24.02
N ALA A 360 30.60 11.77 25.24
CA ALA A 360 30.61 10.96 26.43
C ALA A 360 29.34 11.19 27.26
N LYS A 361 28.83 10.16 27.92
CA LYS A 361 27.61 10.23 28.72
C LYS A 361 27.70 11.33 29.81
N ASP A 362 28.77 11.33 30.56
CA ASP A 362 28.98 12.22 31.70
C ASP A 362 30.22 13.14 31.54
N GLY A 363 30.58 13.44 30.26
CA GLY A 363 31.78 14.23 29.96
C GLY A 363 33.12 13.54 30.23
N LYS A 364 33.13 12.22 30.50
CA LYS A 364 34.31 11.40 30.75
C LYS A 364 34.52 10.37 29.65
N ALA A 365 35.70 10.36 29.06
CA ALA A 365 36.11 9.38 28.08
C ALA A 365 36.11 7.94 28.63
N ILE A 366 35.82 6.96 27.80
CA ILE A 366 35.98 5.54 28.09
C ILE A 366 37.45 5.17 27.82
N GLU A 367 38.19 4.73 28.84
CA GLU A 367 39.66 4.46 28.74
C GLU A 367 39.98 3.35 27.71
N ASN A 368 39.16 2.30 27.62
CA ASN A 368 39.34 1.20 26.66
C ASN A 368 37.97 0.88 26.00
N MET A 369 37.72 1.46 24.84
CA MET A 369 36.50 1.18 24.08
C MET A 369 36.54 -0.22 23.46
N THR A 370 35.58 -1.05 23.84
CA THR A 370 35.35 -2.40 23.25
C THR A 370 34.28 -2.39 22.19
N GLU A 371 33.48 -1.34 22.13
CA GLU A 371 32.39 -1.10 21.18
C GLU A 371 32.23 0.40 20.93
N ALA A 372 31.56 0.80 19.88
CA ALA A 372 31.25 2.19 19.59
C ALA A 372 30.23 2.75 20.60
N TYR A 373 30.38 4.02 20.98
CA TYR A 373 29.37 4.76 21.76
C TYR A 373 28.37 5.39 20.80
N THR A 374 27.26 4.71 20.53
CA THR A 374 26.25 5.09 19.50
C THR A 374 25.06 5.88 20.06
N GLU A 375 25.06 6.22 21.35
CA GLU A 375 24.00 6.99 21.99
C GLU A 375 23.79 8.35 21.30
N ALA A 376 22.53 8.75 21.22
CA ALA A 376 22.13 9.93 20.46
C ALA A 376 22.55 11.25 21.14
N SER A 377 22.80 11.25 22.45
CA SER A 377 23.10 12.43 23.24
C SER A 377 24.24 12.19 24.19
N GLY A 378 24.92 13.27 24.60
CA GLY A 378 26.01 13.27 25.55
C GLY A 378 26.77 14.58 25.50
N THR A 379 27.77 14.73 26.39
CA THR A 379 28.61 15.91 26.42
C THR A 379 29.79 15.77 25.46
N MET A 380 30.08 16.81 24.69
CA MET A 380 31.23 16.85 23.77
C MET A 380 32.54 16.87 24.59
N ILE A 381 33.48 16.02 24.16
CA ILE A 381 34.85 15.92 24.67
C ILE A 381 35.80 15.81 23.47
N ASN A 382 37.09 16.10 23.65
CA ASN A 382 38.12 16.03 22.58
C ASN A 382 37.76 16.79 21.32
N SER A 383 36.96 17.87 21.41
CA SER A 383 36.31 18.57 20.30
C SER A 383 36.64 20.08 20.29
N GLY A 384 37.80 20.49 20.83
CA GLY A 384 38.23 21.89 20.82
C GLY A 384 37.18 22.82 21.46
N ASP A 385 36.77 23.85 20.72
CA ASP A 385 35.77 24.85 21.18
C ASP A 385 34.37 24.24 21.41
N TRP A 386 34.12 23.01 20.96
CA TRP A 386 32.85 22.34 21.19
C TRP A 386 32.80 21.53 22.49
N ASN A 387 33.91 21.44 23.21
CA ASN A 387 33.99 20.72 24.48
C ASN A 387 32.98 21.28 25.49
N GLY A 388 32.30 20.40 26.20
CA GLY A 388 31.26 20.72 27.17
C GLY A 388 29.89 21.03 26.59
N MET A 389 29.76 21.18 25.27
CA MET A 389 28.44 21.34 24.62
C MET A 389 27.67 20.02 24.67
N GLU A 390 26.35 20.13 24.61
CA GLU A 390 25.46 18.97 24.46
C GLU A 390 25.38 18.55 22.99
N SER A 391 25.70 17.27 22.69
CA SER A 391 25.81 16.79 21.32
C SER A 391 24.50 16.90 20.50
N ALA A 392 23.33 16.75 21.13
CA ALA A 392 22.04 16.88 20.47
C ALA A 392 21.75 18.33 20.01
N VAL A 393 22.24 19.32 20.76
CA VAL A 393 22.18 20.74 20.38
C VAL A 393 23.21 21.02 19.28
N LEU A 394 24.45 20.59 19.48
CA LEU A 394 25.50 20.79 18.50
C LEU A 394 25.21 20.16 17.16
N LYS A 395 24.59 18.98 17.12
CA LYS A 395 24.16 18.31 15.88
C LYS A 395 23.26 19.20 14.99
N LYS A 396 22.44 20.07 15.61
CA LYS A 396 21.57 21.02 14.88
C LYS A 396 22.34 22.28 14.46
N GLU A 397 23.28 22.72 15.27
CA GLU A 397 24.05 23.95 15.03
C GLU A 397 25.26 23.73 14.12
N ALA A 398 25.92 22.57 14.17
CA ALA A 398 27.14 22.27 13.45
C ALA A 398 27.04 22.50 11.94
N PRO A 399 25.92 22.16 11.21
CA PRO A 399 25.80 22.50 9.80
C PRO A 399 25.94 24.00 9.51
N HIS A 400 25.41 24.86 10.37
CA HIS A 400 25.51 26.33 10.22
C HIS A 400 26.93 26.83 10.56
N ILE A 401 27.58 26.22 11.55
CA ILE A 401 28.95 26.54 11.91
C ILE A 401 29.91 26.19 10.75
N ILE A 402 29.73 24.98 10.14
CA ILE A 402 30.52 24.50 9.01
C ILE A 402 30.39 25.45 7.81
N GLU A 403 29.16 25.87 7.49
CA GLU A 403 28.88 26.81 6.41
C GLU A 403 29.49 28.19 6.69
N LYS A 404 29.37 28.72 7.90
CA LYS A 404 29.95 29.99 8.30
C LYS A 404 31.49 29.99 8.26
N MET A 405 32.10 28.84 8.55
CA MET A 405 33.56 28.66 8.47
C MET A 405 34.04 28.49 7.00
N GLY A 406 33.16 28.29 6.04
CA GLY A 406 33.53 28.08 4.65
C GLY A 406 34.18 26.71 4.35
N ILE A 407 34.05 25.74 5.26
CA ILE A 407 34.64 24.39 5.15
C ILE A 407 33.62 23.36 4.62
N GLY A 408 32.42 23.82 4.29
CA GLY A 408 31.36 22.99 3.78
C GLY A 408 30.05 23.78 3.67
N ARG A 409 28.92 23.05 3.59
CA ARG A 409 27.59 23.65 3.50
C ARG A 409 26.55 22.81 4.21
N LYS A 410 25.52 23.46 4.75
CA LYS A 410 24.31 22.80 5.22
C LYS A 410 23.60 22.13 4.03
N THR A 411 23.22 20.89 4.18
CA THR A 411 22.64 20.11 3.08
C THR A 411 21.51 19.22 3.58
N VAL A 412 20.46 19.14 2.77
CA VAL A 412 19.39 18.15 2.93
C VAL A 412 19.62 17.06 1.90
N ASN A 413 19.64 15.83 2.33
CA ASN A 413 19.78 14.67 1.44
C ASN A 413 18.56 13.75 1.57
N TYR A 414 18.32 12.94 0.53
CA TYR A 414 17.24 11.98 0.46
C TYR A 414 17.78 10.59 0.11
N LYS A 415 17.18 9.54 0.67
CA LYS A 415 17.45 8.16 0.22
C LYS A 415 16.80 7.88 -1.12
N LEU A 416 15.63 8.50 -1.38
CA LEU A 416 14.92 8.39 -2.65
C LEU A 416 15.85 8.71 -3.81
N ARG A 417 15.78 7.90 -4.86
CA ARG A 417 16.51 8.10 -6.13
C ARG A 417 15.53 8.35 -7.24
N ASP A 418 16.02 8.95 -8.34
CA ASP A 418 15.22 9.08 -9.55
C ASP A 418 14.79 7.72 -10.06
N TRP A 419 13.58 7.66 -10.57
CA TRP A 419 12.92 6.41 -10.97
C TRP A 419 13.51 5.90 -12.28
N VAL A 420 14.08 4.68 -12.30
CA VAL A 420 14.55 3.97 -13.50
C VAL A 420 13.33 3.54 -14.30
N PHE A 421 13.10 4.20 -15.44
CA PHE A 421 11.81 4.14 -16.14
C PHE A 421 11.79 3.22 -17.35
N SER A 422 12.90 3.01 -18.07
CA SER A 422 12.92 2.16 -19.25
C SER A 422 13.10 0.67 -18.94
N ARG A 423 12.45 -0.18 -19.77
CA ARG A 423 12.53 -1.64 -19.71
C ARG A 423 12.97 -2.21 -21.06
N GLN A 424 13.86 -3.20 -21.03
CA GLN A 424 14.39 -3.91 -22.17
C GLN A 424 13.47 -5.10 -22.54
N ARG A 425 12.20 -4.77 -22.72
CA ARG A 425 11.10 -5.74 -22.93
C ARG A 425 10.21 -5.26 -24.08
N TYR A 426 9.49 -6.21 -24.69
CA TYR A 426 8.56 -5.90 -25.78
C TYR A 426 7.21 -5.41 -25.26
N TRP A 427 6.62 -6.13 -24.28
CA TRP A 427 5.25 -5.89 -23.85
C TRP A 427 5.15 -4.75 -22.82
N GLY A 428 5.09 -3.54 -23.34
CA GLY A 428 4.97 -2.30 -22.59
C GLY A 428 4.70 -1.12 -23.51
N GLU A 429 4.29 0.01 -22.96
CA GLU A 429 4.10 1.24 -23.72
C GLU A 429 5.42 1.69 -24.37
N PRO A 430 5.49 1.88 -25.70
CA PRO A 430 6.67 2.43 -26.35
C PRO A 430 6.99 3.83 -25.82
N ILE A 431 8.26 4.09 -25.51
CA ILE A 431 8.69 5.43 -25.12
C ILE A 431 8.71 6.34 -26.37
N PRO A 432 7.93 7.44 -26.41
CA PRO A 432 7.71 8.25 -27.61
C PRO A 432 8.84 9.25 -27.84
N ILE A 433 10.07 8.74 -27.98
CA ILE A 433 11.28 9.53 -28.27
C ILE A 433 11.96 9.04 -29.54
N ILE A 434 12.53 10.00 -30.29
CA ILE A 434 13.29 9.77 -31.50
C ILE A 434 14.71 10.28 -31.27
N HIS A 435 15.69 9.41 -31.47
CA HIS A 435 17.11 9.74 -31.38
C HIS A 435 17.60 10.25 -32.73
N CYS A 436 17.79 11.56 -32.85
CA CYS A 436 18.28 12.23 -34.04
C CYS A 436 19.75 12.57 -33.90
N PRO A 437 20.62 12.19 -34.85
CA PRO A 437 22.04 12.54 -34.79
C PRO A 437 22.34 14.04 -34.75
N LYS A 438 21.40 14.87 -35.28
CA LYS A 438 21.54 16.34 -35.35
C LYS A 438 20.83 17.06 -34.18
N CYS A 439 19.68 16.58 -33.78
CA CYS A 439 18.80 17.25 -32.79
C CYS A 439 18.87 16.66 -31.41
N GLY A 440 19.53 15.50 -31.20
CA GLY A 440 19.49 14.74 -29.96
C GLY A 440 18.14 14.02 -29.76
N ASN A 441 17.68 13.95 -28.54
CA ASN A 441 16.39 13.32 -28.19
C ASN A 441 15.23 14.26 -28.55
N VAL A 442 14.36 13.81 -29.42
CA VAL A 442 13.20 14.58 -29.93
C VAL A 442 11.92 13.77 -29.62
N PRO A 443 10.94 14.35 -28.93
CA PRO A 443 9.70 13.65 -28.67
C PRO A 443 8.89 13.46 -29.97
N VAL A 444 8.14 12.36 -30.05
CA VAL A 444 7.12 12.18 -31.09
C VAL A 444 6.09 13.31 -30.95
N PRO A 445 5.66 13.96 -32.05
CA PRO A 445 4.62 14.98 -32.00
C PRO A 445 3.35 14.46 -31.32
N GLU A 446 2.71 15.30 -30.50
CA GLU A 446 1.54 14.87 -29.70
C GLU A 446 0.36 14.42 -30.58
N GLU A 447 0.24 15.00 -31.76
CA GLU A 447 -0.77 14.66 -32.80
C GLU A 447 -0.52 13.29 -33.45
N GLU A 448 0.71 12.76 -33.37
CA GLU A 448 1.07 11.43 -33.89
C GLU A 448 0.96 10.32 -32.83
N LEU A 449 0.59 10.67 -31.60
CA LEU A 449 0.33 9.67 -30.56
C LEU A 449 -1.02 8.97 -30.77
N PRO A 450 -1.14 7.68 -30.48
CA PRO A 450 -0.13 6.82 -29.87
C PRO A 450 0.94 6.31 -30.85
N LEU A 451 2.21 6.31 -30.42
CA LEU A 451 3.22 5.48 -31.05
C LEU A 451 2.90 4.01 -30.74
N ARG A 452 2.39 3.30 -31.72
CA ARG A 452 1.90 1.93 -31.54
C ARG A 452 3.03 0.92 -31.42
N LEU A 453 2.83 -0.06 -30.52
CA LEU A 453 3.66 -1.25 -30.42
C LEU A 453 3.52 -2.07 -31.71
N PRO A 454 4.60 -2.43 -32.42
CA PRO A 454 4.51 -3.22 -33.65
C PRO A 454 4.18 -4.69 -33.34
N ASP A 455 3.41 -5.33 -34.21
CA ASP A 455 3.23 -6.78 -34.15
C ASP A 455 4.52 -7.52 -34.52
N VAL A 456 4.89 -8.51 -33.70
CA VAL A 456 6.13 -9.28 -33.87
C VAL A 456 5.89 -10.77 -33.70
N GLU A 457 6.60 -11.58 -34.48
CA GLU A 457 6.57 -13.04 -34.35
C GLU A 457 7.40 -13.53 -33.16
N SER A 458 8.50 -12.84 -32.84
CA SER A 458 9.38 -13.16 -31.70
C SER A 458 9.61 -11.92 -30.84
N TYR A 459 9.44 -12.10 -29.53
CA TYR A 459 9.57 -11.05 -28.52
C TYR A 459 10.41 -11.48 -27.32
N GLU A 460 11.18 -12.57 -27.46
CA GLU A 460 12.04 -13.05 -26.37
C GLU A 460 13.11 -12.03 -26.02
N PRO A 461 13.31 -11.74 -24.72
CA PRO A 461 14.33 -10.79 -24.28
C PRO A 461 15.74 -11.29 -24.66
N THR A 462 16.54 -10.41 -25.24
CA THR A 462 17.89 -10.73 -25.73
C THR A 462 18.87 -11.09 -24.61
N GLY A 463 18.72 -10.48 -23.40
CA GLY A 463 19.68 -10.61 -22.29
C GLY A 463 20.95 -9.75 -22.47
N THR A 464 21.15 -9.13 -23.65
CA THR A 464 22.28 -8.24 -23.92
C THR A 464 22.13 -6.86 -23.29
N GLY A 465 20.90 -6.45 -23.00
CA GLY A 465 20.52 -5.10 -22.60
C GLY A 465 19.80 -4.33 -23.70
N GLU A 466 19.69 -4.94 -24.88
CA GLU A 466 18.90 -4.44 -26.01
C GLU A 466 17.46 -4.93 -25.90
N SER A 467 16.48 -4.09 -26.23
CA SER A 467 15.08 -4.49 -26.35
C SER A 467 14.85 -5.35 -27.59
N PRO A 468 13.91 -6.33 -27.56
CA PRO A 468 13.50 -7.04 -28.76
C PRO A 468 13.04 -6.12 -29.91
N LEU A 469 12.51 -4.94 -29.61
CA LEU A 469 12.11 -3.94 -30.59
C LEU A 469 13.27 -3.43 -31.44
N ALA A 470 14.51 -3.47 -30.93
CA ALA A 470 15.70 -3.01 -31.65
C ALA A 470 15.97 -3.80 -32.96
N ALA A 471 15.46 -5.04 -33.04
CA ALA A 471 15.61 -5.91 -34.22
C ALA A 471 14.61 -5.58 -35.35
N ILE A 472 13.62 -4.71 -35.11
CA ILE A 472 12.55 -4.40 -36.06
C ILE A 472 12.94 -3.11 -36.84
N GLU A 473 13.78 -3.26 -37.85
CA GLU A 473 14.35 -2.14 -38.58
C GLU A 473 13.31 -1.17 -39.17
N ASP A 474 12.21 -1.68 -39.74
CA ASP A 474 11.15 -0.86 -40.34
C ASP A 474 10.40 -0.03 -39.29
N TRP A 475 10.32 -0.50 -38.06
CA TRP A 475 9.73 0.27 -36.96
C TRP A 475 10.74 1.24 -36.31
N VAL A 476 12.00 0.83 -36.14
CA VAL A 476 13.05 1.62 -35.51
C VAL A 476 13.43 2.82 -36.36
N ASN A 477 13.64 2.61 -37.67
CA ASN A 477 14.13 3.68 -38.56
C ASN A 477 12.99 4.66 -38.92
N CYS A 478 13.24 5.93 -38.72
CA CYS A 478 12.26 6.98 -38.97
C CYS A 478 12.92 8.28 -39.41
N LYS A 479 12.11 9.29 -39.71
CA LYS A 479 12.57 10.64 -39.93
C LYS A 479 12.41 11.47 -38.65
N CYS A 480 13.39 12.34 -38.39
CA CYS A 480 13.29 13.30 -37.31
C CYS A 480 12.18 14.33 -37.59
N PRO A 481 11.18 14.49 -36.73
CA PRO A 481 10.09 15.45 -36.95
C PRO A 481 10.56 16.91 -36.90
N LYS A 482 11.73 17.18 -36.29
CA LYS A 482 12.29 18.53 -36.17
C LYS A 482 13.13 18.97 -37.37
N CYS A 483 13.91 18.05 -37.98
CA CYS A 483 14.87 18.44 -39.06
C CYS A 483 14.81 17.55 -40.31
N GLY A 484 13.96 16.51 -40.35
CA GLY A 484 13.79 15.59 -41.48
C GLY A 484 14.95 14.60 -41.68
N ALA A 485 16.02 14.65 -40.88
CA ALA A 485 17.16 13.73 -41.02
C ALA A 485 16.74 12.28 -40.63
N ASP A 486 17.52 11.30 -41.10
CA ASP A 486 17.39 9.91 -40.64
C ASP A 486 17.63 9.83 -39.13
N ALA A 487 16.76 9.13 -38.46
CA ALA A 487 16.74 9.03 -37.02
C ALA A 487 16.23 7.64 -36.60
N LYS A 488 16.30 7.33 -35.32
CA LYS A 488 15.83 6.05 -34.77
C LYS A 488 14.87 6.27 -33.60
N ARG A 489 13.79 5.50 -33.55
CA ARG A 489 12.92 5.47 -32.40
C ARG A 489 13.60 4.84 -31.20
N GLU A 490 13.24 5.26 -30.00
CA GLU A 490 13.58 4.58 -28.76
C GLU A 490 12.98 3.16 -28.78
N THR A 491 13.79 2.17 -28.38
CA THR A 491 13.39 0.75 -28.43
C THR A 491 13.03 0.17 -27.08
N ASN A 492 13.33 0.88 -26.00
CA ASN A 492 12.85 0.50 -24.67
C ASN A 492 11.37 0.84 -24.49
N THR A 493 10.71 0.09 -23.62
CA THR A 493 9.34 0.34 -23.23
C THR A 493 9.26 0.90 -21.81
N MET A 494 8.11 1.47 -21.45
CA MET A 494 7.82 1.94 -20.10
C MET A 494 7.55 0.75 -19.17
N PRO A 495 7.73 0.90 -17.83
CA PRO A 495 7.33 -0.11 -16.87
C PRO A 495 5.79 -0.15 -16.78
N GLN A 496 5.22 -1.27 -16.34
CA GLN A 496 3.77 -1.40 -16.09
C GLN A 496 3.22 -0.29 -15.18
N TRP A 497 4.04 0.23 -14.27
CA TRP A 497 3.69 1.33 -13.37
C TRP A 497 3.37 2.65 -14.08
N ALA A 498 3.78 2.82 -15.34
CA ALA A 498 3.50 4.02 -16.10
C ALA A 498 1.99 4.20 -16.32
N GLY A 499 1.31 3.18 -16.83
CA GLY A 499 -0.13 3.19 -17.02
C GLY A 499 -0.91 3.18 -15.70
N SER A 500 -0.46 2.39 -14.72
CA SER A 500 -1.14 2.28 -13.43
C SER A 500 -0.99 3.52 -12.54
N SER A 501 -0.06 4.45 -12.85
CA SER A 501 0.13 5.66 -12.04
C SER A 501 -0.95 6.74 -12.26
N TRP A 502 -1.79 6.61 -13.29
CA TRP A 502 -2.78 7.63 -13.62
C TRP A 502 -4.17 7.07 -14.04
N TYR A 503 -4.37 5.76 -14.11
CA TYR A 503 -5.58 5.09 -14.61
C TYR A 503 -6.87 5.54 -13.93
N PHE A 504 -6.82 5.90 -12.64
CA PHE A 504 -7.96 6.41 -11.88
C PHE A 504 -8.52 7.73 -12.44
N LEU A 505 -7.70 8.52 -13.13
CA LEU A 505 -8.15 9.71 -13.87
C LEU A 505 -8.93 9.30 -15.11
N ARG A 506 -8.45 8.26 -15.82
CA ARG A 506 -9.08 7.81 -17.05
C ARG A 506 -10.46 7.22 -16.85
N TYR A 507 -10.66 6.54 -15.74
CA TYR A 507 -11.96 5.96 -15.41
C TYR A 507 -13.12 6.96 -15.39
N VAL A 508 -12.89 8.21 -15.01
CA VAL A 508 -13.96 9.20 -14.99
C VAL A 508 -14.29 9.76 -16.36
N ASP A 509 -13.42 9.52 -17.35
CA ASP A 509 -13.56 10.02 -18.73
C ASP A 509 -12.98 9.04 -19.78
N SER A 510 -13.32 7.75 -19.66
CA SER A 510 -12.72 6.63 -20.40
C SER A 510 -12.81 6.75 -21.92
N HIS A 511 -13.83 7.42 -22.45
CA HIS A 511 -14.11 7.56 -23.90
C HIS A 511 -13.62 8.91 -24.48
N ASN A 512 -12.92 9.73 -23.71
CA ASN A 512 -12.42 11.02 -24.21
C ASN A 512 -11.21 10.80 -25.13
N ASP A 513 -11.33 11.13 -26.41
CA ASP A 513 -10.27 11.01 -27.42
C ASP A 513 -9.40 12.27 -27.56
N LYS A 514 -9.79 13.38 -26.92
CA LYS A 514 -9.17 14.70 -27.05
C LYS A 514 -8.24 15.05 -25.91
N GLU A 515 -8.56 14.59 -24.70
CA GLU A 515 -7.86 14.91 -23.46
C GLU A 515 -7.68 13.65 -22.61
N LEU A 516 -6.67 13.62 -21.77
CA LEU A 516 -6.46 12.58 -20.76
C LEU A 516 -7.70 12.41 -19.88
N VAL A 517 -8.23 13.53 -19.42
CA VAL A 517 -9.47 13.72 -18.69
C VAL A 517 -9.94 15.15 -18.89
N SER A 518 -11.24 15.36 -19.13
CA SER A 518 -11.77 16.72 -19.20
C SER A 518 -11.78 17.36 -17.81
N LYS A 519 -11.51 18.67 -17.78
CA LYS A 519 -11.52 19.42 -16.52
C LYS A 519 -12.87 19.31 -15.81
N GLU A 520 -13.96 19.39 -16.53
CA GLU A 520 -15.33 19.25 -16.00
C GLU A 520 -15.52 17.94 -15.23
N LYS A 521 -15.11 16.80 -15.82
CA LYS A 521 -15.25 15.49 -15.17
C LYS A 521 -14.23 15.31 -14.05
N ALA A 522 -13.01 15.83 -14.22
CA ALA A 522 -12.01 15.81 -13.16
C ALA A 522 -12.52 16.55 -11.91
N ASP A 523 -13.04 17.77 -12.07
CA ASP A 523 -13.56 18.58 -10.97
C ASP A 523 -14.80 17.96 -10.31
N LYS A 524 -15.66 17.28 -11.12
CA LYS A 524 -16.89 16.64 -10.62
C LYS A 524 -16.61 15.36 -9.83
N TYR A 525 -15.66 14.52 -10.28
CA TYR A 525 -15.56 13.14 -9.83
C TYR A 525 -14.29 12.79 -9.06
N LEU A 526 -13.25 13.62 -9.12
CA LEU A 526 -11.97 13.38 -8.47
C LEU A 526 -11.75 14.34 -7.28
N PRO A 527 -10.80 14.07 -6.39
CA PRO A 527 -9.98 12.86 -6.28
C PRO A 527 -10.79 11.62 -5.84
N VAL A 528 -10.11 10.46 -5.78
CA VAL A 528 -10.70 9.21 -5.29
C VAL A 528 -10.98 9.33 -3.78
N ASP A 529 -12.21 8.98 -3.36
CA ASP A 529 -12.61 9.10 -1.94
C ASP A 529 -12.08 7.94 -1.09
N MET A 530 -12.14 6.71 -1.62
CA MET A 530 -11.65 5.50 -0.95
C MET A 530 -10.88 4.63 -1.94
N TYR A 531 -9.67 4.25 -1.57
CA TYR A 531 -8.85 3.32 -2.34
C TYR A 531 -8.57 2.06 -1.53
N ILE A 532 -8.84 0.89 -2.11
CA ILE A 532 -8.67 -0.41 -1.45
C ILE A 532 -7.66 -1.24 -2.23
N GLY A 533 -6.62 -1.72 -1.53
CA GLY A 533 -5.57 -2.50 -2.19
C GLY A 533 -4.45 -2.94 -1.26
N GLY A 534 -3.52 -3.74 -1.80
CA GLY A 534 -2.43 -4.35 -1.05
C GLY A 534 -1.39 -3.36 -0.51
N VAL A 535 -0.87 -3.64 0.68
CA VAL A 535 0.17 -2.82 1.33
C VAL A 535 1.52 -2.87 0.61
N GLU A 536 1.76 -3.91 -0.21
CA GLU A 536 2.98 -4.07 -1.02
C GLU A 536 3.22 -2.93 -2.00
N HIS A 537 2.15 -2.20 -2.36
CA HIS A 537 2.22 -1.05 -3.26
C HIS A 537 2.61 0.27 -2.59
N ALA A 538 2.89 0.26 -1.28
CA ALA A 538 3.16 1.48 -0.49
C ALA A 538 4.27 2.37 -1.09
N VAL A 539 5.40 1.78 -1.51
CA VAL A 539 6.55 2.50 -2.09
C VAL A 539 6.70 2.29 -3.61
N LEU A 540 5.74 1.60 -4.23
CA LEU A 540 5.61 1.36 -5.67
C LEU A 540 4.49 2.24 -6.23
N HIS A 541 3.38 1.61 -6.64
CA HIS A 541 2.23 2.23 -7.27
C HIS A 541 1.72 3.48 -6.51
N LEU A 542 1.56 3.41 -5.19
CA LEU A 542 1.03 4.53 -4.39
C LEU A 542 1.97 5.74 -4.41
N LEU A 543 3.29 5.53 -4.38
CA LEU A 543 4.27 6.60 -4.47
C LEU A 543 4.29 7.22 -5.87
N TYR A 544 4.26 6.39 -6.92
CA TYR A 544 4.27 6.85 -8.30
C TYR A 544 2.98 7.57 -8.70
N SER A 545 1.81 7.10 -8.24
CA SER A 545 0.53 7.78 -8.48
C SER A 545 0.50 9.18 -7.85
N ARG A 546 1.07 9.35 -6.66
CA ARG A 546 1.22 10.66 -6.02
C ARG A 546 2.15 11.58 -6.82
N PHE A 547 3.27 11.04 -7.30
CA PHE A 547 4.20 11.80 -8.14
C PHE A 547 3.53 12.26 -9.45
N TYR A 548 2.84 11.37 -10.16
CA TYR A 548 2.12 11.70 -11.39
C TYR A 548 1.03 12.74 -11.14
N THR A 549 0.25 12.59 -10.07
CA THR A 549 -0.80 13.56 -9.71
C THR A 549 -0.23 14.94 -9.44
N LYS A 550 0.86 15.04 -8.67
CA LYS A 550 1.54 16.32 -8.40
C LYS A 550 2.07 16.97 -9.69
N PHE A 551 2.60 16.18 -10.59
CA PHE A 551 3.05 16.67 -11.90
C PHE A 551 1.87 17.18 -12.75
N LEU A 552 0.79 16.42 -12.84
CA LEU A 552 -0.41 16.80 -13.58
C LEU A 552 -1.10 18.03 -12.96
N TYR A 553 -1.04 18.19 -11.66
CA TYR A 553 -1.44 19.41 -10.96
C TYR A 553 -0.58 20.61 -11.37
N ASP A 554 0.75 20.44 -11.39
CA ASP A 554 1.68 21.54 -11.72
C ASP A 554 1.51 22.04 -13.15
N ILE A 555 1.12 21.16 -14.08
CA ILE A 555 0.83 21.56 -15.49
C ILE A 555 -0.66 21.88 -15.75
N GLY A 556 -1.49 21.93 -14.70
CA GLY A 556 -2.88 22.41 -14.75
C GLY A 556 -3.88 21.43 -15.38
N VAL A 557 -3.60 20.13 -15.40
CA VAL A 557 -4.54 19.09 -15.86
C VAL A 557 -5.61 18.79 -14.82
N VAL A 558 -5.23 18.81 -13.55
CA VAL A 558 -6.12 18.60 -12.39
C VAL A 558 -5.92 19.69 -11.34
N ASP A 559 -6.92 19.93 -10.49
CA ASP A 559 -6.89 20.96 -9.43
C ASP A 559 -6.59 20.40 -8.03
N PHE A 560 -6.16 19.15 -7.95
CA PHE A 560 -5.76 18.48 -6.70
C PHE A 560 -4.37 17.88 -6.85
N ASP A 561 -3.63 17.80 -5.75
CA ASP A 561 -2.22 17.35 -5.72
C ASP A 561 -2.01 15.99 -5.04
N GLU A 562 -3.09 15.34 -4.58
CA GLU A 562 -3.09 13.97 -4.05
C GLU A 562 -4.20 13.12 -4.69
N PRO A 563 -3.89 11.89 -5.14
CA PRO A 563 -4.84 11.09 -5.93
C PRO A 563 -5.94 10.43 -5.11
N PHE A 564 -5.62 10.01 -3.87
CA PHE A 564 -6.47 9.15 -3.05
C PHE A 564 -6.62 9.75 -1.66
N HIS A 565 -7.85 10.12 -1.28
CA HIS A 565 -8.12 10.75 0.01
C HIS A 565 -7.94 9.74 1.16
N LYS A 566 -8.63 8.61 1.09
CA LYS A 566 -8.55 7.54 2.08
C LYS A 566 -8.04 6.25 1.47
N LEU A 567 -7.17 5.56 2.19
CA LEU A 567 -6.60 4.26 1.80
C LEU A 567 -6.97 3.20 2.84
N PHE A 568 -7.40 2.04 2.36
CA PHE A 568 -7.55 0.86 3.18
C PHE A 568 -6.71 -0.29 2.59
N ASN A 569 -5.85 -0.89 3.42
CA ASN A 569 -5.06 -2.05 3.01
C ASN A 569 -5.68 -3.32 3.60
N GLN A 570 -6.15 -4.21 2.72
CA GLN A 570 -6.57 -5.55 3.14
C GLN A 570 -5.35 -6.46 3.35
N GLY A 571 -5.47 -7.37 4.32
CA GLY A 571 -4.52 -8.46 4.50
C GLY A 571 -4.67 -9.54 3.43
N MET A 572 -3.63 -10.35 3.25
CA MET A 572 -3.63 -11.45 2.29
C MET A 572 -4.41 -12.66 2.81
N ILE A 573 -5.12 -13.34 1.91
CA ILE A 573 -5.60 -14.69 2.16
C ILE A 573 -4.48 -15.66 1.78
N THR A 574 -4.04 -16.44 2.75
CA THR A 574 -2.99 -17.46 2.58
C THR A 574 -3.61 -18.86 2.49
N GLY A 575 -2.91 -19.77 1.88
CA GLY A 575 -3.20 -21.20 1.94
C GLY A 575 -2.75 -21.80 3.28
N LYS A 576 -2.86 -23.11 3.41
CA LYS A 576 -2.45 -23.83 4.63
C LYS A 576 -1.01 -23.50 5.05
N ASN A 577 -0.80 -23.39 6.36
CA ASN A 577 0.46 -23.00 7.00
C ASN A 577 0.94 -21.58 6.68
N GLY A 578 0.03 -20.64 6.41
CA GLY A 578 0.37 -19.25 6.12
C GLY A 578 1.11 -19.01 4.80
N ILE A 579 1.13 -20.01 3.91
CA ILE A 579 1.84 -19.90 2.62
C ILE A 579 0.99 -19.09 1.65
N LYS A 580 1.57 -18.03 1.07
CA LYS A 580 0.92 -17.24 0.01
C LYS A 580 0.42 -18.14 -1.11
N MET A 581 -0.85 -17.98 -1.50
CA MET A 581 -1.43 -18.69 -2.64
C MET A 581 -0.70 -18.32 -3.93
N SER A 582 -0.30 -19.34 -4.69
CA SER A 582 0.38 -19.14 -5.95
C SER A 582 0.13 -20.34 -6.85
N LYS A 583 -0.15 -20.08 -8.14
CA LYS A 583 -0.35 -21.12 -9.16
C LYS A 583 0.88 -22.03 -9.31
N SER A 584 2.07 -21.47 -9.13
CA SER A 584 3.32 -22.22 -9.20
C SER A 584 3.47 -23.23 -8.05
N LYS A 585 2.82 -22.98 -6.91
CA LYS A 585 2.82 -23.85 -5.74
C LYS A 585 1.63 -24.83 -5.71
N GLY A 586 0.67 -24.68 -6.62
CA GLY A 586 -0.52 -25.54 -6.69
C GLY A 586 -1.47 -25.42 -5.49
N ASN A 587 -1.39 -24.35 -4.71
CA ASN A 587 -2.18 -24.13 -3.49
C ASN A 587 -3.28 -23.07 -3.67
N VAL A 588 -3.66 -22.80 -4.92
CA VAL A 588 -4.71 -21.80 -5.26
C VAL A 588 -6.08 -22.43 -5.10
N ILE A 589 -7.00 -21.72 -4.48
CA ILE A 589 -8.41 -22.11 -4.33
C ILE A 589 -9.24 -21.27 -5.32
N SER A 590 -9.96 -21.97 -6.19
CA SER A 590 -10.82 -21.36 -7.20
C SER A 590 -12.13 -20.88 -6.58
N PRO A 591 -12.53 -19.62 -6.81
CA PRO A 591 -13.84 -19.15 -6.39
C PRO A 591 -15.00 -19.85 -7.14
N ASP A 592 -14.77 -20.30 -8.38
CA ASP A 592 -15.80 -20.92 -9.22
C ASP A 592 -16.46 -22.14 -8.56
N ASP A 593 -15.66 -23.00 -7.90
CA ASP A 593 -16.17 -24.18 -7.20
C ASP A 593 -17.00 -23.80 -5.98
N LEU A 594 -16.56 -22.80 -5.22
CA LEU A 594 -17.24 -22.33 -4.02
C LEU A 594 -18.57 -21.63 -4.36
N VAL A 595 -18.58 -20.82 -5.42
CA VAL A 595 -19.83 -20.19 -5.93
C VAL A 595 -20.82 -21.25 -6.39
N ARG A 596 -20.36 -22.26 -7.14
CA ARG A 596 -21.21 -23.37 -7.59
C ARG A 596 -21.87 -24.12 -6.43
N ASP A 597 -21.11 -24.37 -5.34
CA ASP A 597 -21.53 -25.25 -4.25
C ASP A 597 -22.28 -24.50 -3.14
N TYR A 598 -21.91 -23.26 -2.84
CA TYR A 598 -22.44 -22.47 -1.72
C TYR A 598 -23.11 -21.14 -2.15
N GLY A 599 -22.91 -20.70 -3.39
CA GLY A 599 -23.41 -19.42 -3.89
C GLY A 599 -22.44 -18.25 -3.65
N CYS A 600 -22.62 -17.21 -4.47
CA CYS A 600 -21.84 -15.99 -4.42
C CYS A 600 -21.95 -15.27 -3.07
N ASP A 601 -23.19 -15.09 -2.56
CA ASP A 601 -23.44 -14.37 -1.31
C ASP A 601 -22.75 -15.04 -0.12
N SER A 602 -22.69 -16.38 -0.09
CA SER A 602 -21.96 -17.12 0.94
C SER A 602 -20.46 -16.89 0.88
N LEU A 603 -19.88 -16.90 -0.33
CA LEU A 603 -18.46 -16.65 -0.52
C LEU A 603 -18.11 -15.20 -0.16
N ARG A 604 -18.90 -14.21 -0.60
CA ARG A 604 -18.72 -12.79 -0.25
C ARG A 604 -18.66 -12.61 1.26
N MET A 605 -19.65 -13.13 1.97
CA MET A 605 -19.68 -13.00 3.42
C MET A 605 -18.55 -13.77 4.12
N TYR A 606 -18.14 -14.91 3.58
CA TYR A 606 -17.03 -15.67 4.15
C TYR A 606 -15.68 -14.96 3.97
N GLU A 607 -15.43 -14.33 2.82
CA GLU A 607 -14.22 -13.49 2.59
C GLU A 607 -14.06 -12.38 3.64
N LEU A 608 -15.19 -11.83 4.11
CA LEU A 608 -15.19 -10.83 5.16
C LEU A 608 -15.07 -11.44 6.57
N PHE A 609 -15.56 -12.67 6.76
CA PHE A 609 -15.63 -13.33 8.07
C PHE A 609 -14.33 -14.00 8.49
N VAL A 610 -13.48 -14.41 7.54
CA VAL A 610 -12.28 -15.23 7.77
C VAL A 610 -11.27 -14.62 8.75
N GLY A 611 -11.30 -13.30 8.96
CA GLY A 611 -10.45 -12.58 9.91
C GLY A 611 -10.57 -11.07 9.79
N PRO A 612 -9.93 -10.30 10.67
CA PRO A 612 -9.87 -8.84 10.54
C PRO A 612 -9.40 -8.44 9.14
N PRO A 613 -10.09 -7.50 8.47
CA PRO A 613 -9.83 -7.25 7.06
C PRO A 613 -8.43 -6.71 6.77
N GLU A 614 -7.77 -6.05 7.72
CA GLU A 614 -6.42 -5.50 7.62
C GLU A 614 -5.30 -6.53 7.92
N LEU A 615 -5.65 -7.71 8.44
CA LEU A 615 -4.69 -8.76 8.78
C LEU A 615 -4.72 -9.92 7.77
N ASP A 616 -3.56 -10.56 7.62
CA ASP A 616 -3.49 -11.82 6.87
C ASP A 616 -4.31 -12.91 7.56
N ALA A 617 -4.96 -13.75 6.77
CA ALA A 617 -5.77 -14.84 7.27
C ALA A 617 -5.54 -16.13 6.48
N GLU A 618 -5.53 -17.26 7.18
CA GLU A 618 -5.44 -18.58 6.56
C GLU A 618 -6.84 -19.03 6.12
N TRP A 619 -6.95 -19.52 4.89
CA TRP A 619 -8.20 -20.04 4.35
C TRP A 619 -8.55 -21.41 4.94
N ASP A 620 -9.79 -21.55 5.43
CA ASP A 620 -10.38 -22.84 5.86
C ASP A 620 -11.65 -23.13 5.06
N ASP A 621 -11.64 -24.19 4.24
CA ASP A 621 -12.76 -24.59 3.38
C ASP A 621 -14.06 -24.88 4.16
N ARG A 622 -13.96 -25.19 5.48
CA ARG A 622 -15.14 -25.52 6.31
C ARG A 622 -15.89 -24.29 6.79
N GLY A 623 -15.23 -23.12 6.80
CA GLY A 623 -15.86 -21.91 7.35
C GLY A 623 -17.03 -21.38 6.52
N ILE A 624 -16.99 -21.59 5.20
CA ILE A 624 -18.07 -21.16 4.29
C ILE A 624 -19.40 -21.87 4.56
N GLU A 625 -19.37 -23.12 5.04
CA GLU A 625 -20.59 -23.85 5.41
C GLU A 625 -21.35 -23.16 6.56
N GLY A 626 -20.62 -22.57 7.51
CA GLY A 626 -21.20 -21.81 8.62
C GLY A 626 -21.99 -20.60 8.12
N VAL A 627 -21.42 -19.88 7.13
CA VAL A 627 -22.07 -18.73 6.50
C VAL A 627 -23.28 -19.17 5.66
N TYR A 628 -23.16 -20.22 4.86
CA TYR A 628 -24.28 -20.75 4.08
C TYR A 628 -25.46 -21.17 4.98
N ARG A 629 -25.19 -21.84 6.11
CA ARG A 629 -26.21 -22.19 7.11
C ARG A 629 -26.84 -20.96 7.75
N PHE A 630 -26.05 -19.91 8.01
CA PHE A 630 -26.58 -18.63 8.50
C PHE A 630 -27.55 -18.03 7.49
N LEU A 631 -27.16 -17.90 6.22
CA LEU A 631 -28.01 -17.35 5.15
C LEU A 631 -29.28 -18.16 4.99
N SER A 632 -29.22 -19.50 5.02
CA SER A 632 -30.41 -20.36 4.96
C SER A 632 -31.37 -20.13 6.15
N ARG A 633 -30.84 -19.88 7.34
CA ARG A 633 -31.67 -19.60 8.55
C ARG A 633 -32.27 -18.18 8.47
N PHE A 634 -31.53 -17.22 7.93
CA PHE A 634 -32.00 -15.86 7.72
C PHE A 634 -33.14 -15.84 6.68
N TRP A 635 -32.93 -16.56 5.57
CA TRP A 635 -33.98 -16.80 4.56
C TRP A 635 -35.26 -17.32 5.21
N ASN A 636 -35.16 -18.39 5.99
CA ASN A 636 -36.33 -18.98 6.68
C ASN A 636 -36.99 -17.99 7.65
N LEU A 637 -36.23 -17.20 8.40
CA LEU A 637 -36.78 -16.18 9.30
C LEU A 637 -37.69 -15.22 8.53
N VAL A 638 -37.24 -14.71 7.37
CA VAL A 638 -38.04 -13.78 6.56
C VAL A 638 -39.24 -14.49 5.92
N MET A 639 -38.99 -15.61 5.23
CA MET A 639 -40.05 -16.34 4.49
C MET A 639 -41.15 -16.92 5.39
N ASP A 640 -40.84 -17.35 6.61
CA ASP A 640 -41.82 -17.86 7.59
C ASP A 640 -42.66 -16.74 8.21
N ASN A 641 -42.23 -15.45 8.08
CA ASN A 641 -42.89 -14.33 8.74
C ASN A 641 -43.43 -13.25 7.78
N LYS A 642 -43.05 -13.21 6.51
CA LYS A 642 -43.42 -12.15 5.56
C LYS A 642 -44.90 -11.90 5.41
N ASP A 643 -45.74 -12.94 5.53
CA ASP A 643 -47.19 -12.87 5.39
C ASP A 643 -47.92 -12.75 6.72
N LYS A 644 -47.19 -12.69 7.83
CA LYS A 644 -47.77 -12.55 9.18
C LYS A 644 -47.95 -11.07 9.51
N ASN A 645 -49.18 -10.68 9.74
CA ASN A 645 -49.48 -9.31 10.16
C ASN A 645 -49.24 -9.13 11.68
N ILE A 646 -47.99 -9.15 12.09
CA ILE A 646 -47.54 -8.98 13.48
C ILE A 646 -47.33 -7.50 13.78
N LYS A 647 -47.93 -7.02 14.85
CA LYS A 647 -47.63 -5.66 15.34
C LYS A 647 -46.33 -5.68 16.13
N ALA A 648 -45.44 -4.72 15.83
CA ALA A 648 -44.16 -4.61 16.53
C ALA A 648 -44.33 -4.52 18.05
N SER A 649 -43.73 -5.45 18.77
CA SER A 649 -43.60 -5.38 20.22
C SER A 649 -42.42 -4.48 20.64
N LYS A 650 -42.39 -4.08 21.90
CA LYS A 650 -41.28 -3.31 22.46
C LYS A 650 -39.94 -4.07 22.32
N GLU A 651 -39.98 -5.40 22.48
CA GLU A 651 -38.81 -6.26 22.32
C GLU A 651 -38.30 -6.31 20.87
N MET A 652 -39.21 -6.39 19.87
CA MET A 652 -38.87 -6.31 18.44
C MET A 652 -38.25 -4.98 18.07
N ILE A 653 -38.89 -3.85 18.48
CA ILE A 653 -38.39 -2.50 18.22
C ILE A 653 -36.96 -2.32 18.77
N LYS A 654 -36.76 -2.74 20.02
CA LYS A 654 -35.45 -2.69 20.67
C LYS A 654 -34.39 -3.53 19.94
N ALA A 655 -34.73 -4.77 19.59
CA ALA A 655 -33.83 -5.67 18.86
C ALA A 655 -33.46 -5.08 17.50
N ARG A 656 -34.40 -4.48 16.77
CA ARG A 656 -34.21 -3.78 15.51
C ARG A 656 -33.19 -2.65 15.65
N HIS A 657 -33.40 -1.71 16.57
CA HIS A 657 -32.50 -0.58 16.73
C HIS A 657 -31.12 -0.97 17.25
N LYS A 658 -31.01 -1.94 18.16
CA LYS A 658 -29.72 -2.51 18.58
C LYS A 658 -28.96 -3.15 17.42
N MET A 659 -29.65 -3.88 16.54
CA MET A 659 -29.08 -4.49 15.34
C MET A 659 -28.55 -3.42 14.39
N ILE A 660 -29.34 -2.39 14.05
CA ILE A 660 -28.96 -1.29 13.18
C ILE A 660 -27.71 -0.60 13.74
N HIS A 661 -27.74 -0.21 15.01
CA HIS A 661 -26.60 0.47 15.66
C HIS A 661 -25.32 -0.38 15.62
N MET A 662 -25.41 -1.65 15.99
CA MET A 662 -24.25 -2.55 16.04
C MET A 662 -23.63 -2.76 14.65
N ILE A 663 -24.45 -3.09 13.66
CA ILE A 663 -23.99 -3.34 12.29
C ILE A 663 -23.38 -2.08 11.69
N THR A 664 -24.03 -0.93 11.83
CA THR A 664 -23.54 0.36 11.33
C THR A 664 -22.18 0.75 11.94
N THR A 665 -22.10 0.69 13.28
CA THR A 665 -20.85 1.05 13.99
C THR A 665 -19.67 0.16 13.59
N ARG A 666 -19.92 -1.16 13.48
CA ARG A 666 -18.88 -2.11 13.06
C ARG A 666 -18.48 -1.93 11.60
N LEU A 667 -19.44 -1.64 10.71
CA LEU A 667 -19.18 -1.37 9.29
C LEU A 667 -18.36 -0.09 9.09
N GLU A 668 -18.75 1.00 9.73
CA GLU A 668 -18.03 2.29 9.68
C GLU A 668 -16.61 2.19 10.27
N GLY A 669 -16.44 1.34 11.28
CA GLY A 669 -15.14 1.01 11.85
C GLY A 669 -14.33 0.00 11.04
N PHE A 670 -14.79 -0.42 9.86
CA PHE A 670 -14.16 -1.46 9.02
C PHE A 670 -13.92 -2.80 9.74
N SER A 671 -14.63 -3.07 10.81
CA SER A 671 -14.56 -4.34 11.56
C SER A 671 -15.45 -5.42 10.91
N LEU A 672 -15.22 -5.70 9.63
CA LEU A 672 -16.14 -6.47 8.78
C LEU A 672 -16.37 -7.91 9.25
N ASN A 673 -15.36 -8.57 9.79
CA ASN A 673 -15.50 -9.90 10.37
C ASN A 673 -16.47 -9.91 11.57
N THR A 674 -16.46 -8.84 12.37
CA THR A 674 -17.40 -8.71 13.49
C THR A 674 -18.79 -8.26 13.03
N VAL A 675 -18.93 -7.64 11.86
CA VAL A 675 -20.24 -7.41 11.23
C VAL A 675 -20.90 -8.74 10.93
N ILE A 676 -20.18 -9.69 10.32
CA ILE A 676 -20.72 -11.01 9.97
C ILE A 676 -21.13 -11.80 11.21
N SER A 677 -20.29 -11.85 12.25
CA SER A 677 -20.70 -12.49 13.52
C SER A 677 -21.89 -11.77 14.17
N GLY A 678 -21.96 -10.45 14.06
CA GLY A 678 -23.09 -9.65 14.52
C GLY A 678 -24.40 -10.01 13.82
N PHE A 679 -24.38 -10.23 12.51
CA PHE A 679 -25.54 -10.75 11.80
C PHE A 679 -25.98 -12.10 12.32
N MET A 680 -25.06 -13.01 12.62
CA MET A 680 -25.38 -14.32 13.17
C MET A 680 -26.01 -14.22 14.57
N GLU A 681 -25.49 -13.35 15.42
CA GLU A 681 -26.02 -13.05 16.75
C GLU A 681 -27.43 -12.45 16.66
N CYS A 682 -27.62 -11.43 15.84
CA CYS A 682 -28.92 -10.79 15.63
C CYS A 682 -29.96 -11.77 15.09
N ASN A 683 -29.61 -12.56 14.09
CA ASN A 683 -30.51 -13.56 13.52
C ASN A 683 -30.98 -14.57 14.55
N ASN A 684 -30.08 -15.05 15.43
CA ASN A 684 -30.46 -15.96 16.54
C ASN A 684 -31.45 -15.29 17.50
N ASN A 685 -31.21 -14.02 17.83
CA ASN A 685 -32.09 -13.23 18.69
C ASN A 685 -33.47 -13.01 18.04
N LEU A 686 -33.50 -12.59 16.77
CA LEU A 686 -34.76 -12.38 16.04
C LEU A 686 -35.58 -13.68 15.91
N ILE A 687 -34.93 -14.81 15.65
CA ILE A 687 -35.58 -16.13 15.61
C ILE A 687 -36.20 -16.48 16.99
N ALA A 688 -35.51 -16.20 18.10
CA ALA A 688 -35.99 -16.44 19.44
C ALA A 688 -37.23 -15.58 19.77
N ILE A 689 -37.18 -14.27 19.43
CA ILE A 689 -38.30 -13.34 19.59
C ILE A 689 -39.48 -13.78 18.72
N ALA A 690 -39.26 -14.10 17.44
CA ALA A 690 -40.32 -14.55 16.53
C ALA A 690 -41.01 -15.83 17.04
N LYS A 691 -40.26 -16.75 17.63
CA LYS A 691 -40.80 -17.96 18.24
C LYS A 691 -41.65 -17.65 19.49
N LYS A 692 -41.19 -16.73 20.33
CA LYS A 692 -41.86 -16.32 21.57
C LYS A 692 -43.17 -15.58 21.28
N GLU A 693 -43.17 -14.70 20.29
CA GLU A 693 -44.26 -13.78 19.98
C GLU A 693 -45.14 -14.26 18.80
N GLY A 694 -44.89 -15.47 18.26
CA GLY A 694 -45.66 -16.09 17.18
C GLY A 694 -45.35 -15.57 15.78
N GLY A 695 -44.41 -14.64 15.64
CA GLY A 695 -43.92 -14.06 14.39
C GLY A 695 -43.02 -12.86 14.58
N MET A 696 -42.68 -12.18 13.50
CA MET A 696 -41.85 -10.96 13.45
C MET A 696 -42.60 -9.87 12.68
N ASP A 697 -42.51 -8.64 13.13
CA ASP A 697 -43.08 -7.49 12.44
C ASP A 697 -42.32 -7.16 11.13
N LYS A 698 -43.03 -6.58 10.17
CA LYS A 698 -42.50 -6.28 8.83
C LYS A 698 -41.36 -5.30 8.86
N GLU A 699 -41.40 -4.22 9.67
CA GLU A 699 -40.35 -3.21 9.72
C GLU A 699 -39.03 -3.79 10.24
N THR A 700 -39.09 -4.73 11.19
CA THR A 700 -37.89 -5.43 11.69
C THR A 700 -37.27 -6.33 10.62
N LEU A 701 -38.11 -7.03 9.83
CA LEU A 701 -37.65 -7.84 8.69
C LEU A 701 -37.04 -6.98 7.59
N GLU A 702 -37.70 -5.88 7.24
CA GLU A 702 -37.17 -4.92 6.23
C GLU A 702 -35.83 -4.32 6.65
N ALA A 703 -35.72 -3.88 7.92
CA ALA A 703 -34.44 -3.37 8.44
C ALA A 703 -33.31 -4.42 8.37
N ALA A 704 -33.62 -5.67 8.73
CA ALA A 704 -32.66 -6.77 8.64
C ALA A 704 -32.20 -7.04 7.20
N VAL A 705 -33.13 -7.01 6.24
CA VAL A 705 -32.82 -7.20 4.80
C VAL A 705 -32.00 -6.03 4.26
N LEU A 706 -32.34 -4.78 4.58
CA LEU A 706 -31.57 -3.59 4.19
C LEU A 706 -30.13 -3.66 4.68
N LEU A 707 -29.92 -4.05 5.95
CA LEU A 707 -28.58 -4.20 6.52
C LEU A 707 -27.78 -5.32 5.85
N LEU A 708 -28.43 -6.45 5.52
CA LEU A 708 -27.77 -7.60 4.90
C LEU A 708 -27.43 -7.38 3.42
N ALA A 709 -28.20 -6.57 2.71
CA ALA A 709 -28.14 -6.43 1.25
C ALA A 709 -26.72 -6.10 0.70
N PRO A 710 -25.91 -5.20 1.28
CA PRO A 710 -24.54 -4.96 0.79
C PRO A 710 -23.64 -6.20 0.88
N PHE A 711 -23.86 -7.07 1.84
CA PHE A 711 -23.05 -8.27 2.09
C PHE A 711 -23.50 -9.48 1.27
N ALA A 712 -24.79 -9.63 1.09
CA ALA A 712 -25.46 -10.71 0.36
C ALA A 712 -26.50 -10.12 -0.64
N PRO A 713 -26.03 -9.49 -1.73
CA PRO A 713 -26.89 -8.66 -2.58
C PRO A 713 -28.00 -9.43 -3.28
N HIS A 714 -27.75 -10.66 -3.71
CA HIS A 714 -28.80 -11.46 -4.36
C HIS A 714 -29.93 -11.84 -3.40
N MET A 715 -29.55 -12.27 -2.19
CA MET A 715 -30.53 -12.58 -1.13
C MET A 715 -31.25 -11.31 -0.68
N GLY A 716 -30.57 -10.21 -0.55
CA GLY A 716 -31.14 -8.91 -0.17
C GLY A 716 -32.26 -8.48 -1.13
N GLU A 717 -31.97 -8.50 -2.42
CA GLU A 717 -32.95 -8.16 -3.46
C GLU A 717 -34.14 -9.14 -3.48
N GLU A 718 -33.89 -10.45 -3.42
CA GLU A 718 -34.96 -11.44 -3.45
C GLU A 718 -35.88 -11.32 -2.24
N LEU A 719 -35.33 -11.18 -1.05
CA LEU A 719 -36.14 -11.01 0.17
C LEU A 719 -36.88 -9.67 0.19
N TRP A 720 -36.30 -8.63 -0.41
CA TRP A 720 -36.96 -7.34 -0.57
C TRP A 720 -38.18 -7.42 -1.47
N GLU A 721 -38.06 -8.12 -2.61
CA GLU A 721 -39.20 -8.43 -3.50
C GLU A 721 -40.26 -9.30 -2.80
N GLU A 722 -39.83 -10.32 -2.04
CA GLU A 722 -40.71 -11.20 -1.27
C GLU A 722 -41.47 -10.47 -0.14
N LEU A 723 -40.93 -9.37 0.38
CA LEU A 723 -41.60 -8.48 1.35
C LEU A 723 -42.61 -7.53 0.67
N GLY A 724 -42.77 -7.60 -0.67
CA GLY A 724 -43.78 -6.88 -1.44
C GLY A 724 -43.29 -5.58 -2.08
N HIS A 725 -41.97 -5.32 -2.12
CA HIS A 725 -41.40 -4.17 -2.81
C HIS A 725 -41.18 -4.48 -4.30
N THR A 726 -41.25 -3.47 -5.13
CA THR A 726 -41.11 -3.61 -6.60
C THR A 726 -39.83 -2.98 -7.17
N ASP A 727 -39.16 -2.21 -6.36
CA ASP A 727 -37.88 -1.54 -6.68
C ASP A 727 -36.72 -2.24 -5.98
N SER A 728 -35.49 -1.88 -6.38
CA SER A 728 -34.29 -2.46 -5.77
C SER A 728 -34.11 -2.05 -4.31
N VAL A 729 -33.68 -2.99 -3.48
CA VAL A 729 -33.30 -2.74 -2.09
C VAL A 729 -32.24 -1.62 -1.95
N PHE A 730 -31.41 -1.45 -2.95
CA PHE A 730 -30.35 -0.44 -2.98
C PHE A 730 -30.84 0.99 -3.32
N HIS A 731 -32.08 1.17 -3.68
CA HIS A 731 -32.72 2.47 -3.84
C HIS A 731 -33.26 3.02 -2.52
N HIS A 732 -33.19 2.24 -1.44
CA HIS A 732 -33.64 2.64 -0.11
C HIS A 732 -32.48 3.12 0.75
N GLU A 733 -32.79 4.03 1.68
CA GLU A 733 -31.80 4.56 2.61
C GLU A 733 -31.35 3.52 3.63
N TRP A 734 -30.07 3.59 4.01
CA TRP A 734 -29.55 2.81 5.12
C TRP A 734 -30.34 3.13 6.40
N PRO A 735 -30.85 2.12 7.12
CA PRO A 735 -31.75 2.37 8.25
C PRO A 735 -31.05 3.08 9.41
N ALA A 736 -31.74 4.07 9.98
CA ALA A 736 -31.28 4.81 11.15
C ALA A 736 -31.71 4.09 12.43
N HIS A 737 -30.87 4.17 13.46
CA HIS A 737 -31.24 3.70 14.81
C HIS A 737 -31.71 4.83 15.70
N ASP A 738 -32.55 4.49 16.69
CA ASP A 738 -33.00 5.39 17.77
C ASP A 738 -32.37 4.93 19.09
N GLU A 739 -31.60 5.81 19.71
CA GLU A 739 -30.91 5.53 20.98
C GLU A 739 -31.90 5.30 22.13
N GLU A 740 -33.03 6.00 22.16
CA GLU A 740 -34.04 5.82 23.19
C GLU A 740 -34.71 4.43 23.09
N ALA A 741 -34.97 3.97 21.84
CA ALA A 741 -35.56 2.67 21.59
C ALA A 741 -34.63 1.50 22.01
N MET A 742 -33.31 1.76 22.08
CA MET A 742 -32.33 0.74 22.50
C MET A 742 -32.18 0.57 24.00
N LYS A 743 -32.71 1.50 24.82
CA LYS A 743 -32.55 1.47 26.27
C LYS A 743 -33.18 0.24 26.87
N ASP A 744 -32.46 -0.37 27.78
CA ASP A 744 -33.00 -1.44 28.58
C ASP A 744 -33.88 -0.86 29.68
N ASP A 745 -35.12 -1.33 29.76
CA ASP A 745 -36.02 -0.96 30.87
C ASP A 745 -35.57 -1.63 32.18
N GLU A 746 -34.97 -2.79 32.07
CA GLU A 746 -34.46 -3.58 33.22
C GLU A 746 -32.99 -3.96 32.98
N VAL A 747 -32.27 -4.11 34.08
CA VAL A 747 -30.88 -4.59 34.10
C VAL A 747 -30.74 -5.74 35.10
N GLU A 748 -30.07 -6.81 34.67
CA GLU A 748 -29.69 -7.89 35.57
C GLU A 748 -28.48 -7.49 36.40
N ILE A 749 -28.62 -7.52 37.72
CA ILE A 749 -27.50 -7.24 38.62
C ILE A 749 -27.29 -8.39 39.60
N PRO A 750 -26.03 -8.73 39.95
CA PRO A 750 -25.73 -9.71 40.98
C PRO A 750 -26.07 -9.15 42.34
N VAL A 751 -26.68 -10.03 43.14
CA VAL A 751 -26.95 -9.83 44.58
C VAL A 751 -25.91 -10.61 45.35
N GLN A 752 -25.15 -9.89 46.15
CA GLN A 752 -24.09 -10.46 46.98
C GLN A 752 -24.47 -10.42 48.45
N VAL A 753 -24.00 -11.43 49.18
CA VAL A 753 -23.96 -11.45 50.64
C VAL A 753 -22.50 -11.61 51.06
N ASN A 754 -22.01 -10.63 51.82
CA ASN A 754 -20.59 -10.55 52.25
C ASN A 754 -19.60 -10.69 51.06
N GLY A 755 -19.90 -10.04 49.92
CA GLY A 755 -19.04 -10.05 48.73
C GLY A 755 -19.15 -11.31 47.86
N LYS A 756 -19.98 -12.29 48.21
CA LYS A 756 -20.21 -13.51 47.39
C LYS A 756 -21.57 -13.45 46.72
N THR A 757 -21.61 -13.59 45.41
CA THR A 757 -22.87 -13.63 44.63
C THR A 757 -23.71 -14.81 45.06
N LYS A 758 -24.97 -14.54 45.42
CA LYS A 758 -25.97 -15.52 45.89
C LYS A 758 -27.18 -15.62 44.97
N ALA A 759 -27.48 -14.55 44.23
CA ALA A 759 -28.59 -14.47 43.29
C ALA A 759 -28.27 -13.43 42.22
N VAL A 760 -29.06 -13.43 41.14
CA VAL A 760 -29.14 -12.36 40.13
C VAL A 760 -30.58 -11.89 40.08
N ILE A 761 -30.82 -10.61 40.07
CA ILE A 761 -32.13 -9.98 39.93
C ILE A 761 -32.24 -9.09 38.75
N SER A 762 -33.35 -9.10 38.03
CA SER A 762 -33.71 -8.11 37.03
C SER A 762 -34.45 -6.97 37.73
N ILE A 763 -33.95 -5.75 37.57
CA ILE A 763 -34.49 -4.51 38.14
C ILE A 763 -34.66 -3.43 37.10
N PRO A 764 -35.68 -2.55 37.22
CA PRO A 764 -35.74 -1.34 36.38
C PRO A 764 -34.48 -0.54 36.48
N VAL A 765 -34.05 0.05 35.32
CA VAL A 765 -32.80 0.80 35.22
C VAL A 765 -32.79 2.07 36.09
N ASP A 766 -33.98 2.61 36.36
CA ASP A 766 -34.27 3.81 37.15
C ASP A 766 -34.77 3.51 38.58
N ILE A 767 -34.69 2.24 39.02
CA ILE A 767 -35.14 1.79 40.34
C ILE A 767 -34.44 2.58 41.46
N SER A 768 -35.20 2.93 42.49
CA SER A 768 -34.62 3.55 43.66
C SER A 768 -33.68 2.58 44.41
N LYS A 769 -32.75 3.13 45.21
CA LYS A 769 -31.85 2.32 46.01
C LYS A 769 -32.63 1.42 46.97
N GLU A 770 -33.67 1.98 47.58
CA GLU A 770 -34.52 1.34 48.55
C GLU A 770 -35.25 0.12 47.94
N ASP A 771 -35.83 0.30 46.74
CA ASP A 771 -36.56 -0.75 46.04
C ASP A 771 -35.64 -1.84 45.50
N ALA A 772 -34.44 -1.48 45.01
CA ALA A 772 -33.46 -2.43 44.57
C ALA A 772 -32.96 -3.34 45.69
N ILE A 773 -32.75 -2.77 46.88
CA ILE A 773 -32.37 -3.52 48.07
C ILE A 773 -33.52 -4.39 48.57
N ALA A 774 -34.76 -3.87 48.54
CA ALA A 774 -35.94 -4.65 48.92
C ALA A 774 -36.13 -5.89 48.04
N LYS A 775 -36.04 -5.72 46.71
CA LYS A 775 -36.12 -6.84 45.73
C LYS A 775 -34.96 -7.83 45.89
N ALA A 776 -33.76 -7.35 46.21
CA ALA A 776 -32.60 -8.20 46.47
C ALA A 776 -32.82 -9.07 47.74
N LYS A 777 -33.38 -8.52 48.80
CA LYS A 777 -33.72 -9.26 50.04
C LYS A 777 -34.79 -10.30 49.78
N GLU A 778 -35.85 -9.97 49.05
CA GLU A 778 -36.92 -10.89 48.68
C GLU A 778 -36.38 -12.13 47.97
N VAL A 779 -35.52 -11.94 46.96
CA VAL A 779 -34.89 -13.04 46.18
C VAL A 779 -33.88 -13.85 46.99
N LEU A 780 -33.21 -13.23 47.98
CA LEU A 780 -32.29 -13.94 48.86
C LEU A 780 -33.02 -14.87 49.86
N GLY A 781 -34.20 -14.47 50.37
CA GLY A 781 -34.96 -15.27 51.31
C GLY A 781 -34.09 -15.87 52.42
N ASP A 782 -34.17 -17.20 52.58
CA ASP A 782 -33.39 -17.94 53.60
C ASP A 782 -31.87 -17.94 53.42
N LYS A 783 -31.38 -17.47 52.24
CA LYS A 783 -29.91 -17.29 51.98
C LYS A 783 -29.34 -16.07 52.69
N LEU A 784 -30.20 -15.19 53.25
CA LEU A 784 -29.81 -14.04 54.03
C LEU A 784 -29.95 -14.38 55.51
N SER A 785 -28.88 -14.91 56.09
CA SER A 785 -28.82 -15.25 57.54
C SER A 785 -27.94 -14.22 58.27
N GLY A 786 -28.35 -13.89 59.52
CA GLY A 786 -27.62 -12.96 60.39
C GLY A 786 -28.18 -11.53 60.40
N ASN A 787 -27.63 -10.69 61.28
CA ASN A 787 -28.02 -9.29 61.37
C ASN A 787 -27.39 -8.47 60.27
N ILE A 788 -28.18 -7.70 59.49
CA ILE A 788 -27.71 -6.84 58.41
C ILE A 788 -26.96 -5.64 59.03
N ILE A 789 -25.70 -5.48 58.66
CA ILE A 789 -24.84 -4.40 59.11
C ILE A 789 -24.80 -3.26 58.13
N LYS A 790 -24.78 -3.56 56.79
CA LYS A 790 -24.64 -2.56 55.74
C LYS A 790 -25.27 -3.07 54.45
N GLU A 791 -25.95 -2.13 53.74
CA GLU A 791 -26.57 -2.36 52.45
C GLU A 791 -25.94 -1.41 51.42
N ILE A 792 -25.40 -2.00 50.37
CA ILE A 792 -24.67 -1.28 49.33
C ILE A 792 -25.38 -1.54 47.99
N TYR A 793 -25.87 -0.48 47.38
CA TYR A 793 -26.39 -0.52 46.02
C TYR A 793 -25.49 0.35 45.15
N VAL A 794 -24.94 -0.22 44.11
CA VAL A 794 -24.26 0.50 43.03
C VAL A 794 -25.20 0.42 41.83
N PRO A 795 -25.77 1.57 41.36
CA PRO A 795 -26.73 1.59 40.27
C PRO A 795 -26.25 0.79 39.07
N LYS A 796 -27.12 -0.04 38.52
CA LYS A 796 -26.88 -0.87 37.31
C LYS A 796 -25.72 -1.87 37.44
N LYS A 797 -25.14 -2.07 38.61
CA LYS A 797 -23.99 -2.95 38.80
C LYS A 797 -24.18 -4.06 39.80
N ILE A 798 -24.63 -3.74 41.02
CA ILE A 798 -24.65 -4.72 42.12
C ILE A 798 -25.47 -4.26 43.31
N VAL A 799 -26.11 -5.21 43.98
CA VAL A 799 -26.51 -5.09 45.40
C VAL A 799 -25.63 -5.99 46.26
N ASN A 800 -24.99 -5.41 47.27
CA ASN A 800 -24.25 -6.22 48.26
C ASN A 800 -24.77 -5.99 49.68
N ILE A 801 -25.21 -7.03 50.35
CA ILE A 801 -25.73 -7.02 51.73
C ILE A 801 -24.63 -7.61 52.61
N VAL A 802 -24.16 -6.81 53.56
CA VAL A 802 -23.22 -7.26 54.59
C VAL A 802 -24.03 -7.68 55.83
N ALA A 803 -23.97 -8.96 56.20
CA ALA A 803 -24.65 -9.55 57.33
C ALA A 803 -23.67 -10.32 58.22
N LYS A 804 -23.87 -10.28 59.53
CA LYS A 804 -23.01 -10.96 60.52
C LYS A 804 -23.85 -11.80 61.47
#